data_40e6f7d321da158eff67b45d28f882aa
#
_entry.id   40e6f7d321da158eff67b45d28f882aa
#
_cell.length_a   1.000
_cell.length_b   1.000
_cell.length_c   1.000
_cell.angle_alpha   90.00
_cell.angle_beta   90.00
_cell.angle_gamma   90.00
#
_symmetry.space_group_name_H-M   'P 1'
#
loop_
_entity.id
_entity.type
_entity.pdbx_description
1 polymer ?
#
loop_
_entity_poly.entity_id
_entity_poly.type
_entity_poly.pdbx_seq_one_letter_code
_entity_poly.pdbx_strand_id
1 'polypeptide(L)'
;MIISPPFLPEAALASNDPDAIDPMMDAVDRFELAHGIYPIAFDRRWHPGMHLAPRLQNEKVRAIADGEVVAYRVCQHAFDSGGGVPDSNAGFVLLKHTTDTGEGRKLTFYSLYMHLLELDGYNDHGFHTDVLPSFLRTASPGPNMHPPAVASAQAGGGRKIYRKDILGLAGRCHGQLHLHFEIFMTKPDFDAYFGATQLGHEQVVTPTATDYWGSSYYVIPPQQQFLPLPPGTDANKKLHGIPFEQLDAGQNTDTLYVEVWFHKGEKFTKVWRDAGGSRLELLTEQPLREPNYEYDLYKRATALYATCPSDGYELLRFGRILGTPTTLPEAARTNWAQVAFATGRKGYIDVSNRAVLKLSDADFPFFKGWKKISEGSGPFDADGLCDIDALKQVLKDAKDHETPQEAALTEEYQKEDALVRYVKATDGVREQLRGFVCEAPSEWDSTHNEDRYRKLKDTGEFYDGNAAGYTKFLNLLKSFQFWDHTGLPAGEKLWFFHPTAFIRHFRKCGWLSIAEFERIYADRNYSNTQIPRPAELRSKYLIPLNFALRKYGLTTPIRQAHFLGQGAVESAWLTLMQETSMLGYLDASGFHGTVRNPVSLLLEASIGHWYGQLPTEDDAWFRSTKFNSGGVRIAGSYDWKNGNCDRDDAQKFRGRGFKQLTGRSNYADYWVFRGWISTVTFSTSWWTDPAFISHNRAAMTKRPAQIGDPQRVALPENCVDSGGFYLRFNRPRVASEIDRDPPRVAVTPAERQAERLISRAVTYAINGGYLDDAGRLLFTRAAKEILV
;
A
#
# COMPACT_ATOMS: atom_id res chain seq x y z
N MET A 1 -2.37 2.95 5.00
CA MET A 1 -1.45 4.10 4.81
C MET A 1 -1.50 4.56 3.37
N ILE A 2 -1.84 5.83 3.15
CA ILE A 2 -1.83 6.45 1.83
C ILE A 2 -0.70 7.49 1.81
N ILE A 3 0.29 7.30 0.94
CA ILE A 3 1.45 8.18 0.81
C ILE A 3 1.77 8.44 -0.66
N SER A 4 2.22 9.64 -0.98
CA SER A 4 2.63 10.05 -2.33
C SER A 4 3.99 10.74 -2.31
N PRO A 5 4.73 10.81 -3.43
CA PRO A 5 5.94 11.61 -3.49
C PRO A 5 5.64 13.12 -3.37
N PRO A 6 6.66 13.96 -3.06
CA PRO A 6 6.47 15.40 -2.90
C PRO A 6 6.20 16.14 -4.22
N PHE A 7 6.41 15.50 -5.37
CA PHE A 7 6.07 15.99 -6.70
C PHE A 7 5.16 15.00 -7.41
N LEU A 8 4.27 15.52 -8.26
CA LEU A 8 3.35 14.70 -9.07
C LEU A 8 3.46 15.11 -10.55
N PRO A 9 4.59 14.83 -11.21
CA PRO A 9 4.83 15.29 -12.58
C PRO A 9 3.83 14.68 -13.56
N GLU A 10 3.27 15.53 -14.44
CA GLU A 10 2.27 15.13 -15.44
C GLU A 10 2.79 14.02 -16.37
N ALA A 11 4.07 14.05 -16.71
CA ALA A 11 4.71 13.03 -17.54
C ALA A 11 4.59 11.61 -16.96
N ALA A 12 4.60 11.49 -15.63
CA ALA A 12 4.38 10.19 -14.97
C ALA A 12 2.93 9.72 -15.06
N LEU A 13 1.99 10.66 -15.05
CA LEU A 13 0.56 10.38 -15.21
C LEU A 13 0.22 9.94 -16.65
N ALA A 14 1.04 10.34 -17.63
CA ALA A 14 0.88 9.97 -19.03
C ALA A 14 1.65 8.68 -19.40
N SER A 15 2.37 8.06 -18.48
CA SER A 15 3.12 6.82 -18.75
C SER A 15 2.18 5.71 -19.18
N ASN A 16 2.44 5.15 -20.36
CA ASN A 16 1.74 4.00 -20.90
C ASN A 16 2.55 2.71 -20.78
N ASP A 17 3.63 2.71 -20.02
CA ASP A 17 4.42 1.51 -19.78
C ASP A 17 3.59 0.52 -18.94
N PRO A 18 3.14 -0.61 -19.54
CA PRO A 18 2.31 -1.58 -18.84
C PRO A 18 3.08 -2.34 -17.76
N ASP A 19 4.39 -2.37 -17.84
CA ASP A 19 5.25 -3.12 -16.92
C ASP A 19 5.76 -2.25 -15.75
N ALA A 20 5.61 -0.93 -15.82
CA ALA A 20 5.94 -0.03 -14.72
C ALA A 20 5.01 -0.27 -13.51
N ILE A 21 5.61 -0.65 -12.38
CA ILE A 21 4.87 -0.92 -11.13
C ILE A 21 4.41 0.39 -10.50
N ASP A 22 5.28 1.40 -10.44
CA ASP A 22 4.96 2.73 -9.89
C ASP A 22 5.58 3.86 -10.74
N PRO A 23 4.96 4.21 -11.88
CA PRO A 23 5.50 5.23 -12.78
C PRO A 23 5.71 6.60 -12.13
N MET A 24 4.91 6.92 -11.10
CA MET A 24 5.02 8.19 -10.37
C MET A 24 6.33 8.25 -9.59
N MET A 25 6.66 7.19 -8.83
CA MET A 25 7.92 7.12 -8.11
C MET A 25 9.12 7.08 -9.08
N ASP A 26 9.01 6.36 -10.20
CA ASP A 26 10.06 6.30 -11.22
C ASP A 26 10.33 7.69 -11.84
N ALA A 27 9.30 8.52 -11.99
CA ALA A 27 9.47 9.88 -12.49
C ALA A 27 10.13 10.81 -11.46
N VAL A 28 9.77 10.67 -10.19
CA VAL A 28 10.33 11.52 -9.11
C VAL A 28 11.76 11.11 -8.77
N ASP A 29 12.09 9.83 -8.81
CA ASP A 29 13.48 9.37 -8.62
C ASP A 29 14.46 9.98 -9.65
N ARG A 30 13.98 10.34 -10.85
CA ARG A 30 14.78 11.05 -11.85
C ARG A 30 15.05 12.52 -11.51
N PHE A 31 14.40 13.08 -10.48
CA PHE A 31 14.67 14.43 -9.97
C PHE A 31 15.80 14.44 -8.96
N GLU A 32 16.22 13.27 -8.46
CA GLU A 32 17.30 13.16 -7.50
C GLU A 32 18.64 13.62 -8.09
N LEU A 33 19.25 14.59 -7.43
CA LEU A 33 20.60 15.03 -7.77
C LEU A 33 21.61 14.03 -7.23
N ALA A 34 22.74 13.92 -7.94
CA ALA A 34 23.83 13.05 -7.52
C ALA A 34 24.90 13.79 -6.68
N HIS A 35 24.72 15.09 -6.44
CA HIS A 35 25.58 15.86 -5.57
C HIS A 35 24.97 15.97 -4.18
N GLY A 36 25.77 15.71 -3.13
CA GLY A 36 25.27 15.53 -1.78
C GLY A 36 24.38 14.29 -1.70
N ILE A 37 24.97 13.12 -1.87
CA ILE A 37 24.24 11.85 -1.91
C ILE A 37 23.79 11.50 -0.49
N TYR A 38 22.51 11.09 -0.32
CA TYR A 38 22.13 10.45 0.92
C TYR A 38 23.03 9.23 1.21
N PRO A 39 23.60 9.07 2.39
CA PRO A 39 23.52 9.94 3.56
C PRO A 39 24.76 10.85 3.77
N ILE A 40 25.51 11.22 2.74
CA ILE A 40 26.80 11.89 2.82
C ILE A 40 26.79 13.20 2.05
N ALA A 41 27.18 14.32 2.69
CA ALA A 41 27.48 15.59 2.01
C ALA A 41 28.87 15.56 1.33
N PHE A 42 29.12 16.51 0.42
CA PHE A 42 30.38 16.67 -0.30
C PHE A 42 31.61 16.87 0.59
N ASP A 43 31.43 17.30 1.85
CA ASP A 43 32.43 17.49 2.86
C ASP A 43 32.47 16.36 3.92
N ARG A 44 31.94 15.20 3.58
CA ARG A 44 31.89 13.94 4.37
C ARG A 44 30.97 13.96 5.61
N ARG A 45 30.33 15.07 5.95
CA ARG A 45 29.38 15.10 7.07
C ARG A 45 28.11 14.31 6.75
N TRP A 46 27.34 13.99 7.78
CA TRP A 46 25.97 13.49 7.60
C TRP A 46 25.14 14.44 6.75
N HIS A 47 24.48 13.88 5.77
CA HIS A 47 23.47 14.56 4.97
C HIS A 47 22.23 13.65 4.83
N PRO A 48 21.34 13.64 5.84
CA PRO A 48 20.27 12.67 5.95
C PRO A 48 19.08 12.92 5.01
N GLY A 49 19.15 13.97 4.18
CA GLY A 49 18.17 14.32 3.17
C GLY A 49 18.58 13.90 1.75
N MET A 50 17.70 14.20 0.82
CA MET A 50 17.97 14.11 -0.60
C MET A 50 17.61 15.41 -1.32
N HIS A 51 18.28 15.70 -2.43
CA HIS A 51 18.01 16.86 -3.25
C HIS A 51 17.17 16.46 -4.46
N LEU A 52 15.97 17.02 -4.59
CA LEU A 52 15.06 16.80 -5.70
C LEU A 52 14.99 18.07 -6.57
N ALA A 53 15.49 18.02 -7.78
CA ALA A 53 15.43 19.10 -8.76
C ALA A 53 14.37 18.79 -9.83
N PRO A 54 13.17 19.39 -9.75
CA PRO A 54 12.16 19.19 -10.76
C PRO A 54 12.61 19.82 -12.10
N ARG A 55 12.16 19.25 -13.22
CA ARG A 55 12.51 19.75 -14.54
C ARG A 55 11.99 21.16 -14.82
N LEU A 56 10.85 21.49 -14.22
CA LEU A 56 10.20 22.78 -14.34
C LEU A 56 10.10 23.43 -12.96
N GLN A 57 10.50 24.70 -12.86
CA GLN A 57 10.44 25.46 -11.60
C GLN A 57 9.03 25.57 -11.01
N ASN A 58 8.00 25.49 -11.84
CA ASN A 58 6.60 25.57 -11.41
C ASN A 58 6.01 24.22 -10.95
N GLU A 59 6.80 23.15 -10.89
CA GLU A 59 6.36 21.90 -10.27
C GLU A 59 6.10 22.12 -8.79
N LYS A 60 4.90 21.73 -8.36
CA LYS A 60 4.39 22.00 -7.01
C LYS A 60 4.95 21.01 -6.01
N VAL A 61 5.57 21.53 -4.95
CA VAL A 61 5.93 20.76 -3.77
C VAL A 61 4.67 20.47 -2.97
N ARG A 62 4.44 19.21 -2.59
CA ARG A 62 3.21 18.77 -1.94
C ARG A 62 3.48 17.94 -0.70
N ALA A 63 2.57 18.00 0.27
CA ALA A 63 2.57 17.13 1.43
C ALA A 63 2.42 15.66 1.00
N ILE A 64 3.30 14.80 1.48
CA ILE A 64 3.35 13.37 1.10
C ILE A 64 2.25 12.53 1.73
N ALA A 65 1.74 12.93 2.89
CA ALA A 65 0.69 12.25 3.64
C ALA A 65 -0.08 13.27 4.50
N ASP A 66 -1.22 12.85 5.02
CA ASP A 66 -1.96 13.64 6.01
C ASP A 66 -1.10 13.81 7.27
N GLY A 67 -1.14 14.99 7.90
CA GLY A 67 -0.30 15.27 9.07
C GLY A 67 -0.61 16.59 9.78
N GLU A 68 0.28 16.93 10.67
CA GLU A 68 0.26 18.18 11.46
C GLU A 68 1.53 18.98 11.19
N VAL A 69 1.38 20.29 11.07
CA VAL A 69 2.53 21.19 10.96
C VAL A 69 3.24 21.24 12.30
N VAL A 70 4.52 20.89 12.32
CA VAL A 70 5.39 20.97 13.51
C VAL A 70 6.03 22.36 13.60
N ALA A 71 6.69 22.77 12.50
CA ALA A 71 7.30 24.07 12.35
C ALA A 71 7.32 24.48 10.88
N TYR A 72 7.43 25.78 10.62
CA TYR A 72 7.51 26.30 9.26
C TYR A 72 8.20 27.67 9.22
N ARG A 73 8.66 28.06 8.04
CA ARG A 73 9.20 29.40 7.75
C ARG A 73 8.78 29.80 6.35
N VAL A 74 8.22 31.00 6.22
CA VAL A 74 7.90 31.62 4.93
C VAL A 74 8.77 32.87 4.78
N CYS A 75 9.60 32.94 3.76
CA CYS A 75 10.45 34.07 3.46
C CYS A 75 9.79 34.97 2.43
N GLN A 76 9.89 36.31 2.60
CA GLN A 76 9.44 37.26 1.59
C GLN A 76 10.43 37.31 0.44
N HIS A 77 11.74 37.29 0.76
CA HIS A 77 12.85 37.46 -0.19
C HIS A 77 13.83 36.30 -0.09
N ALA A 78 14.54 36.00 -1.17
CA ALA A 78 15.75 35.20 -1.13
C ALA A 78 16.86 35.92 -0.33
N PHE A 79 17.83 35.18 0.17
CA PHE A 79 18.97 35.76 0.87
C PHE A 79 20.31 35.41 0.18
N ASP A 80 21.35 36.20 0.51
CA ASP A 80 22.68 35.97 0.00
C ASP A 80 23.43 34.93 0.87
N SER A 81 23.77 33.80 0.32
CA SER A 81 24.59 32.77 0.99
C SER A 81 26.09 33.15 1.08
N GLY A 82 26.42 34.35 0.61
CA GLY A 82 27.76 34.95 0.71
C GLY A 82 28.46 35.11 -0.64
N GLY A 83 27.74 35.06 -1.74
CA GLY A 83 28.20 35.37 -3.09
C GLY A 83 27.99 36.83 -3.50
N GLY A 84 27.35 37.66 -2.67
CA GLY A 84 27.05 39.07 -2.97
C GLY A 84 25.73 39.29 -3.72
N VAL A 85 24.97 38.22 -4.00
CA VAL A 85 23.64 38.24 -4.63
C VAL A 85 22.70 37.28 -3.91
N PRO A 86 21.40 37.56 -3.80
CA PRO A 86 20.43 36.63 -3.25
C PRO A 86 20.34 35.35 -4.09
N ASP A 87 20.82 34.27 -3.58
CA ASP A 87 20.96 32.98 -4.27
C ASP A 87 20.33 31.78 -3.54
N SER A 88 19.79 32.02 -2.34
CA SER A 88 19.34 30.92 -1.46
C SER A 88 18.00 31.19 -0.81
N ASN A 89 17.24 30.12 -0.59
CA ASN A 89 15.91 30.14 0.05
C ASN A 89 15.95 29.37 1.38
N ALA A 90 15.45 30.01 2.43
CA ALA A 90 15.37 29.42 3.77
C ALA A 90 13.95 28.99 4.18
N GLY A 91 12.99 29.09 3.26
CA GLY A 91 11.62 28.64 3.50
C GLY A 91 11.56 27.14 3.76
N PHE A 92 10.74 26.71 4.73
CA PHE A 92 10.56 25.28 5.00
C PHE A 92 9.20 24.98 5.63
N VAL A 93 8.79 23.70 5.53
CA VAL A 93 7.69 23.11 6.31
C VAL A 93 8.15 21.77 6.87
N LEU A 94 7.97 21.57 8.17
CA LEU A 94 8.17 20.29 8.87
C LEU A 94 6.80 19.74 9.27
N LEU A 95 6.48 18.53 8.83
CA LEU A 95 5.22 17.84 9.13
C LEU A 95 5.46 16.61 10.00
N LYS A 96 4.53 16.34 10.92
CA LYS A 96 4.41 15.08 11.64
C LYS A 96 3.26 14.27 11.07
N HIS A 97 3.51 13.04 10.71
CA HIS A 97 2.52 12.10 10.17
C HIS A 97 2.29 10.97 11.16
N THR A 98 1.03 10.55 11.29
CA THR A 98 0.65 9.38 12.07
C THR A 98 -0.39 8.60 11.30
N THR A 99 -0.12 7.32 11.04
CA THR A 99 -1.00 6.43 10.28
C THR A 99 -0.89 5.00 10.79
N ASP A 100 -1.71 4.09 10.24
CA ASP A 100 -1.66 2.67 10.54
C ASP A 100 -1.17 1.89 9.32
N THR A 101 -0.39 0.83 9.55
CA THR A 101 0.10 -0.09 8.51
C THR A 101 -0.39 -1.52 8.71
N GLY A 102 -1.13 -1.76 9.78
CA GLY A 102 -1.70 -3.03 10.20
C GLY A 102 -2.57 -2.85 11.43
N GLU A 103 -3.19 -3.92 11.91
CA GLU A 103 -3.95 -3.90 13.15
C GLU A 103 -3.03 -3.65 14.34
N GLY A 104 -3.23 -2.51 15.04
CA GLY A 104 -2.38 -2.10 16.16
C GLY A 104 -0.95 -1.67 15.75
N ARG A 105 -0.69 -1.50 14.45
CA ARG A 105 0.63 -1.09 13.92
C ARG A 105 0.63 0.37 13.52
N LYS A 106 0.87 1.22 14.49
CA LYS A 106 0.94 2.68 14.33
C LYS A 106 2.33 3.09 13.86
N LEU A 107 2.40 3.88 12.79
CA LEU A 107 3.60 4.49 12.25
C LEU A 107 3.55 6.00 12.46
N THR A 108 4.53 6.55 13.18
CA THR A 108 4.73 7.99 13.35
C THR A 108 6.06 8.39 12.74
N PHE A 109 6.06 9.34 11.81
CA PHE A 109 7.26 9.83 11.13
C PHE A 109 7.12 11.32 10.80
N TYR A 110 8.23 11.94 10.44
CA TYR A 110 8.31 13.36 10.08
C TYR A 110 8.80 13.51 8.65
N SER A 111 8.32 14.55 7.95
CA SER A 111 8.83 14.95 6.64
C SER A 111 9.20 16.44 6.64
N LEU A 112 10.42 16.75 6.20
CA LEU A 112 10.92 18.10 6.04
C LEU A 112 11.04 18.48 4.58
N TYR A 113 10.53 19.66 4.25
CA TYR A 113 10.59 20.29 2.93
C TYR A 113 11.36 21.59 3.09
N MET A 114 12.66 21.62 2.77
CA MET A 114 13.53 22.76 2.93
C MET A 114 13.86 23.39 1.57
N HIS A 115 14.23 24.65 1.58
CA HIS A 115 14.49 25.51 0.42
C HIS A 115 13.25 25.75 -0.43
N LEU A 116 12.10 26.00 0.22
CA LEU A 116 10.90 26.46 -0.47
C LEU A 116 11.10 27.91 -0.98
N LEU A 117 10.61 28.19 -2.17
CA LEU A 117 10.71 29.46 -2.85
C LEU A 117 10.10 30.60 -2.01
N GLU A 118 10.70 31.76 -2.03
CA GLU A 118 10.19 32.98 -1.38
C GLU A 118 8.93 33.53 -2.08
N LEU A 119 8.16 34.37 -1.34
CA LEU A 119 6.89 34.87 -1.86
C LEU A 119 7.06 35.76 -3.10
N ASP A 120 8.12 36.55 -3.19
CA ASP A 120 8.38 37.42 -4.35
C ASP A 120 8.60 36.62 -5.63
N GLY A 121 9.25 35.45 -5.53
CA GLY A 121 9.57 34.61 -6.69
C GLY A 121 8.39 33.86 -7.29
N TYR A 122 7.25 33.74 -6.60
CA TYR A 122 6.11 32.96 -7.14
C TYR A 122 5.51 33.57 -8.42
N ASN A 123 5.42 34.90 -8.52
CA ASN A 123 4.86 35.56 -9.69
C ASN A 123 5.67 35.30 -10.96
N ASP A 124 6.99 35.20 -10.84
CA ASP A 124 7.89 34.96 -11.98
C ASP A 124 7.67 33.59 -12.61
N HIS A 125 7.09 32.67 -11.84
CA HIS A 125 6.76 31.31 -12.26
C HIS A 125 5.28 31.08 -12.56
N GLY A 126 4.48 32.18 -12.62
CA GLY A 126 3.04 32.08 -12.88
C GLY A 126 2.25 31.34 -11.81
N PHE A 127 2.72 31.37 -10.56
CA PHE A 127 2.10 30.66 -9.44
C PHE A 127 1.38 31.65 -8.52
N HIS A 128 0.11 31.40 -8.26
CA HIS A 128 -0.69 32.22 -7.35
C HIS A 128 -0.69 31.65 -5.95
N THR A 129 -0.34 32.47 -4.97
CA THR A 129 -0.22 32.05 -3.55
C THR A 129 -1.55 31.71 -2.89
N ASP A 130 -2.69 32.05 -3.50
CA ASP A 130 -4.04 31.72 -3.02
C ASP A 130 -4.32 30.20 -2.93
N VAL A 131 -3.58 29.39 -3.70
CA VAL A 131 -3.68 27.91 -3.63
C VAL A 131 -2.90 27.31 -2.45
N LEU A 132 -2.03 28.10 -1.80
CA LEU A 132 -1.32 27.64 -0.60
C LEU A 132 -2.26 27.61 0.61
N PRO A 133 -2.01 26.78 1.62
CA PRO A 133 -2.60 26.90 2.94
C PRO A 133 -2.40 28.32 3.50
N SER A 134 -3.38 28.82 4.25
CA SER A 134 -3.39 30.22 4.70
C SER A 134 -2.11 30.65 5.45
N PHE A 135 -1.51 29.77 6.23
CA PHE A 135 -0.29 30.04 7.01
C PHE A 135 0.98 30.15 6.14
N LEU A 136 0.94 29.73 4.87
CA LEU A 136 2.06 29.85 3.92
C LEU A 136 1.93 31.06 2.96
N ARG A 137 0.88 31.87 3.10
CA ARG A 137 0.61 33.02 2.24
C ARG A 137 1.26 34.32 2.71
N THR A 138 1.75 34.35 3.94
CA THR A 138 2.32 35.55 4.56
C THR A 138 3.69 35.22 5.12
N ALA A 139 4.66 36.12 4.89
CA ALA A 139 6.00 35.94 5.41
C ALA A 139 6.02 35.81 6.93
N SER A 140 6.86 34.93 7.42
CA SER A 140 7.14 34.80 8.84
C SER A 140 7.80 36.07 9.38
N PRO A 141 7.57 36.46 10.64
CA PRO A 141 8.25 37.58 11.24
C PRO A 141 9.78 37.43 11.13
N GLY A 142 10.48 38.54 10.92
CA GLY A 142 11.93 38.56 10.83
C GLY A 142 12.50 39.83 11.42
N PRO A 143 13.80 39.87 11.73
CA PRO A 143 14.44 41.09 12.19
C PRO A 143 14.44 42.13 11.08
N ASN A 144 14.10 43.42 11.43
CA ASN A 144 14.18 44.55 10.54
C ASN A 144 15.66 44.93 10.32
N MET A 145 16.33 44.21 9.44
CA MET A 145 17.75 44.45 9.11
C MET A 145 17.89 44.68 7.58
N HIS A 146 18.86 45.47 7.17
CA HIS A 146 19.29 45.62 5.78
C HIS A 146 20.77 45.22 5.66
N PRO A 147 21.11 44.21 4.82
CA PRO A 147 20.20 43.36 4.05
C PRO A 147 19.30 42.55 4.96
N PRO A 148 18.10 42.09 4.46
CA PRO A 148 17.14 41.34 5.24
C PRO A 148 17.79 40.03 5.77
N ALA A 149 17.72 39.82 7.05
CA ALA A 149 18.08 38.52 7.62
C ALA A 149 16.99 37.48 7.34
N VAL A 150 17.34 36.21 7.46
CA VAL A 150 16.39 35.09 7.30
C VAL A 150 15.24 35.27 8.30
N ALA A 151 14.00 35.13 7.86
CA ALA A 151 12.82 35.18 8.70
C ALA A 151 12.88 34.12 9.83
N SER A 152 12.27 34.40 10.98
CA SER A 152 12.23 33.46 12.09
C SER A 152 11.31 32.27 11.79
N ALA A 153 11.70 31.07 12.22
CA ALA A 153 10.81 29.92 12.17
C ALA A 153 9.61 30.10 13.11
N GLN A 154 8.52 29.44 12.81
CA GLN A 154 7.27 29.49 13.56
C GLN A 154 6.84 28.09 13.94
N ALA A 155 6.33 27.91 15.15
CA ALA A 155 5.71 26.66 15.58
C ALA A 155 4.40 26.39 14.79
N GLY A 156 4.12 25.15 14.51
CA GLY A 156 2.99 24.73 13.68
C GLY A 156 1.61 25.00 14.28
N GLY A 157 1.48 25.04 15.61
CA GLY A 157 0.24 25.38 16.31
C GLY A 157 -0.93 24.42 16.05
N GLY A 158 -0.66 23.14 15.82
CA GLY A 158 -1.68 22.12 15.62
C GLY A 158 -2.40 22.16 14.26
N ARG A 159 -1.87 22.92 13.28
CA ARG A 159 -2.44 23.04 11.93
C ARG A 159 -2.39 21.70 11.23
N LYS A 160 -3.50 21.32 10.59
CA LYS A 160 -3.60 20.11 9.78
C LYS A 160 -3.21 20.39 8.34
N ILE A 161 -2.54 19.42 7.74
CA ILE A 161 -2.22 19.36 6.31
C ILE A 161 -2.70 18.02 5.79
N TYR A 162 -3.23 18.04 4.59
CA TYR A 162 -3.67 16.82 3.93
C TYR A 162 -2.72 16.44 2.80
N ARG A 163 -2.63 15.16 2.52
CA ARG A 163 -1.85 14.64 1.40
C ARG A 163 -2.19 15.40 0.10
N LYS A 164 -1.18 15.78 -0.65
CA LYS A 164 -1.22 16.59 -1.88
C LYS A 164 -1.52 18.09 -1.69
N ASP A 165 -1.76 18.56 -0.47
CA ASP A 165 -1.79 20.01 -0.25
C ASP A 165 -0.48 20.62 -0.75
N ILE A 166 -0.58 21.77 -1.43
CA ILE A 166 0.57 22.44 -2.01
C ILE A 166 1.28 23.21 -0.91
N LEU A 167 2.57 22.92 -0.71
CA LEU A 167 3.41 23.60 0.27
C LEU A 167 4.22 24.74 -0.32
N GLY A 168 4.40 24.76 -1.65
CA GLY A 168 5.15 25.78 -2.35
C GLY A 168 5.71 25.30 -3.68
N LEU A 169 6.74 26.02 -4.16
CA LEU A 169 7.63 25.60 -5.23
C LEU A 169 9.03 25.34 -4.67
N ALA A 170 9.84 24.54 -5.39
CA ALA A 170 11.25 24.38 -5.03
C ALA A 170 12.01 25.70 -5.28
N GLY A 171 12.79 26.11 -4.30
CA GLY A 171 13.68 27.28 -4.38
C GLY A 171 15.11 26.86 -4.71
N ARG A 172 16.09 27.57 -4.16
CA ARG A 172 17.53 27.38 -4.44
C ARG A 172 18.34 27.35 -3.16
N CYS A 173 19.48 26.69 -3.22
CA CYS A 173 20.54 26.81 -2.24
C CYS A 173 21.86 26.97 -3.02
N HIS A 174 22.65 28.00 -2.68
CA HIS A 174 23.84 28.38 -3.45
C HIS A 174 23.58 28.50 -4.97
N GLY A 175 22.45 29.06 -5.35
CA GLY A 175 22.04 29.25 -6.74
C GLY A 175 21.51 27.98 -7.42
N GLN A 176 21.66 26.80 -6.81
CA GLN A 176 21.18 25.54 -7.39
C GLN A 176 19.72 25.28 -7.01
N LEU A 177 18.88 25.10 -8.04
CA LEU A 177 17.47 24.71 -7.86
C LEU A 177 17.36 23.31 -7.28
N HIS A 178 16.77 23.17 -6.12
CA HIS A 178 16.31 21.88 -5.57
C HIS A 178 15.42 22.06 -4.34
N LEU A 179 14.62 21.06 -4.08
CA LEU A 179 14.01 20.81 -2.78
C LEU A 179 14.95 19.90 -1.98
N HIS A 180 15.40 20.33 -0.79
CA HIS A 180 15.99 19.42 0.17
C HIS A 180 14.85 18.74 0.96
N PHE A 181 14.81 17.41 0.88
CA PHE A 181 13.70 16.62 1.40
C PHE A 181 14.20 15.52 2.33
N GLU A 182 13.64 15.46 3.56
CA GLU A 182 13.99 14.46 4.57
C GLU A 182 12.77 13.69 5.05
N ILE A 183 12.98 12.44 5.46
CA ILE A 183 12.04 11.64 6.24
C ILE A 183 12.80 11.06 7.44
N PHE A 184 12.27 11.30 8.64
CA PHE A 184 12.89 10.81 9.87
C PHE A 184 11.86 10.39 10.93
N MET A 185 12.35 9.68 11.95
CA MET A 185 11.60 9.27 13.12
C MET A 185 12.39 9.61 14.39
N THR A 186 11.67 9.93 15.48
CA THR A 186 12.29 9.97 16.80
C THR A 186 12.66 8.54 17.22
N LYS A 187 13.64 8.41 18.11
CA LYS A 187 14.04 7.09 18.61
C LYS A 187 12.86 6.31 19.24
N PRO A 188 12.00 6.90 20.09
CA PRO A 188 10.83 6.17 20.61
C PRO A 188 9.86 5.69 19.53
N ASP A 189 9.56 6.53 18.52
CA ASP A 189 8.66 6.16 17.43
C ASP A 189 9.27 5.03 16.56
N PHE A 190 10.59 5.12 16.32
CA PHE A 190 11.32 4.11 15.57
C PHE A 190 11.34 2.75 16.30
N ASP A 191 11.71 2.73 17.57
CA ASP A 191 11.79 1.51 18.38
C ASP A 191 10.41 0.85 18.50
N ALA A 192 9.35 1.65 18.68
CA ALA A 192 7.98 1.16 18.78
C ALA A 192 7.51 0.47 17.48
N TYR A 193 7.89 0.99 16.31
CA TYR A 193 7.48 0.43 15.04
C TYR A 193 8.41 -0.70 14.56
N PHE A 194 9.73 -0.46 14.53
CA PHE A 194 10.69 -1.37 13.90
C PHE A 194 11.20 -2.47 14.84
N GLY A 195 10.99 -2.38 16.14
CA GLY A 195 11.42 -3.40 17.11
C GLY A 195 10.85 -4.80 16.87
N ALA A 196 9.74 -4.90 16.10
CA ALA A 196 9.11 -6.17 15.74
C ALA A 196 9.45 -6.64 14.31
N THR A 197 10.35 -5.96 13.61
CA THR A 197 10.71 -6.24 12.20
C THR A 197 12.11 -6.87 12.08
N GLN A 198 12.53 -7.15 10.84
CA GLN A 198 13.89 -7.63 10.54
C GLN A 198 14.92 -6.49 10.44
N LEU A 199 14.48 -5.22 10.51
CA LEU A 199 15.37 -4.08 10.32
C LEU A 199 16.48 -4.05 11.37
N GLY A 200 17.73 -4.06 10.91
CA GLY A 200 18.92 -4.10 11.76
C GLY A 200 19.40 -5.51 12.12
N HIS A 201 18.73 -6.55 11.64
CA HIS A 201 19.23 -7.93 11.73
C HIS A 201 19.98 -8.29 10.45
N GLU A 202 21.18 -8.86 10.60
CA GLU A 202 21.96 -9.37 9.47
C GLU A 202 21.58 -10.80 9.08
N GLN A 203 20.83 -11.47 9.95
CA GLN A 203 20.26 -12.80 9.72
C GLN A 203 18.77 -12.76 9.91
N VAL A 204 18.08 -13.64 9.20
CA VAL A 204 16.62 -13.71 9.30
C VAL A 204 16.22 -14.25 10.67
N VAL A 205 15.35 -13.54 11.36
CA VAL A 205 14.71 -13.94 12.62
C VAL A 205 13.22 -14.09 12.41
N THR A 206 12.57 -14.87 13.29
CA THR A 206 11.12 -15.03 13.23
C THR A 206 10.43 -13.71 13.59
N PRO A 207 9.58 -13.13 12.70
CA PRO A 207 8.88 -11.91 13.01
C PRO A 207 7.95 -12.05 14.22
N THR A 208 7.90 -11.04 15.07
CA THR A 208 6.94 -10.93 16.17
C THR A 208 5.66 -10.20 15.76
N ALA A 209 5.73 -9.38 14.70
CA ALA A 209 4.56 -8.71 14.12
C ALA A 209 3.75 -9.67 13.25
N THR A 210 2.44 -9.45 13.23
CA THR A 210 1.48 -10.19 12.39
C THR A 210 1.16 -9.48 11.09
N ASP A 211 1.76 -8.32 10.84
CA ASP A 211 1.57 -7.55 9.61
C ASP A 211 2.07 -8.31 8.40
N TYR A 212 1.36 -8.14 7.30
CA TYR A 212 1.71 -8.75 6.03
C TYR A 212 1.16 -7.91 4.88
N TRP A 213 2.04 -7.29 4.09
CA TRP A 213 1.68 -6.50 2.93
C TRP A 213 2.83 -6.41 1.92
N GLY A 214 2.56 -5.92 0.72
CA GLY A 214 3.53 -5.85 -0.36
C GLY A 214 3.90 -7.21 -0.95
N SER A 215 5.19 -7.41 -1.25
CA SER A 215 5.73 -8.67 -1.73
C SER A 215 5.78 -9.74 -0.63
N SER A 216 5.65 -11.01 -1.01
CA SER A 216 5.93 -12.14 -0.14
C SER A 216 7.37 -12.60 -0.32
N TYR A 217 8.04 -12.94 0.77
CA TYR A 217 9.40 -13.47 0.74
C TYR A 217 9.46 -14.86 1.37
N TYR A 218 10.17 -15.77 0.70
CA TYR A 218 10.47 -17.08 1.24
C TYR A 218 11.97 -17.21 1.46
N VAL A 219 12.37 -17.58 2.68
CA VAL A 219 13.77 -17.90 2.99
C VAL A 219 13.88 -19.41 3.06
N ILE A 220 14.54 -20.00 2.06
CA ILE A 220 14.67 -21.44 1.90
C ILE A 220 16.07 -21.85 2.38
N PRO A 221 16.20 -22.63 3.47
CA PRO A 221 17.51 -23.05 3.97
C PRO A 221 18.22 -23.99 2.98
N PRO A 222 19.53 -24.22 3.13
CA PRO A 222 20.25 -25.17 2.30
C PRO A 222 19.69 -26.59 2.37
N GLN A 223 20.01 -27.41 1.38
CA GLN A 223 19.70 -28.85 1.31
C GLN A 223 18.20 -29.17 1.21
N GLN A 224 17.37 -28.25 0.71
CA GLN A 224 15.98 -28.53 0.40
C GLN A 224 15.85 -29.24 -0.94
N GLN A 225 14.93 -30.21 -1.02
CA GLN A 225 14.65 -30.94 -2.26
C GLN A 225 13.69 -30.16 -3.15
N PHE A 226 14.07 -30.03 -4.42
CA PHE A 226 13.25 -29.48 -5.48
C PHE A 226 12.80 -30.61 -6.40
N LEU A 227 11.50 -30.63 -6.73
CA LEU A 227 10.89 -31.67 -7.52
C LEU A 227 10.60 -31.19 -8.93
N PRO A 228 10.63 -32.10 -9.93
CA PRO A 228 10.30 -31.76 -11.32
C PRO A 228 8.81 -31.49 -11.52
N LEU A 229 7.97 -32.06 -10.66
CA LEU A 229 6.51 -31.86 -10.59
C LEU A 229 6.04 -32.02 -9.15
N PRO A 230 4.96 -31.33 -8.74
CA PRO A 230 4.34 -31.59 -7.43
C PRO A 230 3.88 -33.04 -7.29
N PRO A 231 4.01 -33.65 -6.10
CA PRO A 231 3.51 -35.00 -5.82
C PRO A 231 2.01 -35.11 -6.08
N GLY A 232 1.59 -36.23 -6.66
CA GLY A 232 0.19 -36.47 -7.02
C GLY A 232 -0.23 -35.91 -8.39
N THR A 233 0.70 -35.32 -9.12
CA THR A 233 0.47 -34.88 -10.53
C THR A 233 0.21 -36.10 -11.42
N ASP A 234 -0.82 -36.02 -12.26
CA ASP A 234 -1.21 -37.08 -13.19
C ASP A 234 -0.29 -37.18 -14.43
N ALA A 235 -0.55 -38.16 -15.31
CA ALA A 235 0.22 -38.37 -16.54
C ALA A 235 0.19 -37.17 -17.51
N ASN A 236 -0.83 -36.29 -17.41
CA ASN A 236 -0.96 -35.06 -18.18
C ASN A 236 -0.34 -33.85 -17.47
N LYS A 237 0.48 -34.08 -16.45
CA LYS A 237 1.13 -33.04 -15.63
C LYS A 237 0.13 -32.10 -14.93
N LYS A 238 -0.99 -32.64 -14.46
CA LYS A 238 -2.03 -31.90 -13.74
C LYS A 238 -2.18 -32.41 -12.33
N LEU A 239 -2.19 -31.49 -11.35
CA LEU A 239 -2.56 -31.75 -9.98
C LEU A 239 -3.98 -31.20 -9.76
N HIS A 240 -4.94 -32.08 -9.47
CA HIS A 240 -6.36 -31.72 -9.34
C HIS A 240 -6.89 -30.86 -10.52
N GLY A 241 -6.40 -31.16 -11.75
CA GLY A 241 -6.79 -30.43 -12.96
C GLY A 241 -5.99 -29.17 -13.26
N ILE A 242 -5.17 -28.69 -12.33
CA ILE A 242 -4.27 -27.52 -12.53
C ILE A 242 -2.99 -27.99 -13.22
N PRO A 243 -2.61 -27.42 -14.39
CA PRO A 243 -1.42 -27.81 -15.09
C PRO A 243 -0.13 -27.30 -14.41
N PHE A 244 0.92 -28.12 -14.46
CA PHE A 244 2.28 -27.80 -14.02
C PHE A 244 3.28 -28.07 -15.15
N GLU A 245 4.29 -27.24 -15.26
CA GLU A 245 5.39 -27.42 -16.21
C GLU A 245 6.35 -28.51 -15.69
N GLN A 246 6.94 -29.30 -16.59
CA GLN A 246 8.02 -30.22 -16.21
C GLN A 246 9.30 -29.42 -15.98
N LEU A 247 9.83 -29.46 -14.76
CA LEU A 247 11.02 -28.75 -14.34
C LEU A 247 12.15 -29.70 -13.97
N ASP A 248 13.23 -29.17 -13.34
CA ASP A 248 14.35 -29.93 -12.84
C ASP A 248 14.11 -30.51 -11.46
N ALA A 249 14.75 -31.64 -11.17
CA ALA A 249 14.92 -32.14 -9.82
C ALA A 249 16.29 -31.76 -9.29
N GLY A 250 16.41 -31.48 -8.00
CA GLY A 250 17.71 -31.19 -7.39
C GLY A 250 17.61 -30.70 -5.96
N GLN A 251 18.72 -30.15 -5.49
CA GLN A 251 18.84 -29.65 -4.13
C GLN A 251 19.62 -28.33 -4.18
N ASN A 252 19.24 -27.33 -3.37
CA ASN A 252 20.00 -26.11 -3.21
C ASN A 252 21.20 -26.33 -2.26
N THR A 253 22.33 -25.71 -2.57
CA THR A 253 23.53 -25.74 -1.71
C THR A 253 23.53 -24.65 -0.66
N ASP A 254 22.95 -23.50 -1.01
CA ASP A 254 23.01 -22.28 -0.23
C ASP A 254 21.59 -21.82 0.15
N THR A 255 21.47 -20.91 1.11
CA THR A 255 20.20 -20.27 1.44
C THR A 255 19.67 -19.49 0.22
N LEU A 256 18.40 -19.67 -0.09
CA LEU A 256 17.71 -18.91 -1.15
C LEU A 256 16.76 -17.90 -0.55
N TYR A 257 16.80 -16.70 -1.10
CA TYR A 257 15.85 -15.63 -0.81
C TYR A 257 14.96 -15.43 -2.04
N VAL A 258 13.66 -15.71 -1.89
CA VAL A 258 12.68 -15.70 -2.97
C VAL A 258 11.71 -14.57 -2.74
N GLU A 259 11.58 -13.63 -3.69
CA GLU A 259 10.56 -12.60 -3.69
C GLU A 259 9.45 -12.97 -4.66
N VAL A 260 8.19 -12.85 -4.21
CA VAL A 260 7.00 -13.08 -5.03
C VAL A 260 6.08 -11.86 -4.93
N TRP A 261 5.68 -11.31 -6.08
CA TRP A 261 4.69 -10.24 -6.14
C TRP A 261 3.70 -10.44 -7.27
N PHE A 262 2.61 -9.67 -7.22
CA PHE A 262 1.55 -9.70 -8.23
C PHE A 262 1.42 -8.31 -8.86
N HIS A 263 1.29 -8.29 -10.18
CA HIS A 263 1.03 -7.05 -10.92
C HIS A 263 0.09 -7.34 -12.10
N LYS A 264 -1.05 -6.63 -12.18
CA LYS A 264 -2.06 -6.77 -13.25
C LYS A 264 -2.39 -8.23 -13.60
N GLY A 265 -2.62 -9.04 -12.58
CA GLY A 265 -3.02 -10.44 -12.74
C GLY A 265 -1.89 -11.45 -12.91
N GLU A 266 -0.67 -11.01 -13.10
CA GLU A 266 0.49 -11.86 -13.24
C GLU A 266 1.21 -12.06 -11.91
N LYS A 267 1.89 -13.19 -11.78
CA LYS A 267 2.78 -13.49 -10.66
C LYS A 267 4.21 -13.44 -11.15
N PHE A 268 5.05 -12.75 -10.38
CA PHE A 268 6.49 -12.63 -10.61
C PHE A 268 7.25 -13.27 -9.46
N THR A 269 8.36 -13.94 -9.79
CA THR A 269 9.25 -14.55 -8.79
C THR A 269 10.69 -14.20 -9.10
N LYS A 270 11.41 -13.63 -8.13
CA LYS A 270 12.83 -13.29 -8.20
C LYS A 270 13.58 -14.03 -7.11
N VAL A 271 14.76 -14.57 -7.43
CA VAL A 271 15.50 -15.43 -6.52
C VAL A 271 16.95 -14.99 -6.43
N TRP A 272 17.42 -14.86 -5.19
CA TRP A 272 18.85 -14.69 -4.87
C TRP A 272 19.33 -15.88 -4.07
N ARG A 273 20.61 -16.22 -4.20
CA ARG A 273 21.30 -17.13 -3.28
C ARG A 273 22.29 -16.38 -2.41
N ASP A 274 22.51 -16.88 -1.22
CA ASP A 274 23.61 -16.42 -0.37
C ASP A 274 24.92 -17.03 -0.87
N ALA A 275 25.78 -16.20 -1.46
CA ALA A 275 27.10 -16.62 -1.97
C ALA A 275 28.20 -16.55 -0.88
N GLY A 276 27.81 -16.34 0.38
CA GLY A 276 28.72 -16.13 1.51
C GLY A 276 29.20 -14.69 1.67
N GLY A 277 29.70 -14.35 2.86
CA GLY A 277 30.20 -13.01 3.16
C GLY A 277 29.18 -11.88 3.00
N SER A 278 27.87 -12.17 3.20
CA SER A 278 26.72 -11.30 2.95
C SER A 278 26.56 -10.87 1.47
N ARG A 279 27.14 -11.56 0.53
CA ARG A 279 26.96 -11.34 -0.90
C ARG A 279 25.76 -12.14 -1.41
N LEU A 280 24.84 -11.45 -2.06
CA LEU A 280 23.69 -12.06 -2.71
C LEU A 280 23.93 -12.16 -4.21
N GLU A 281 23.76 -13.34 -4.76
CA GLU A 281 23.86 -13.59 -6.19
C GLU A 281 22.45 -13.80 -6.76
N LEU A 282 22.12 -13.04 -7.81
CA LEU A 282 20.84 -13.14 -8.47
C LEU A 282 20.81 -14.39 -9.37
N LEU A 283 19.91 -15.34 -9.10
CA LEU A 283 19.71 -16.54 -9.91
C LEU A 283 18.74 -16.36 -11.08
N THR A 284 17.95 -15.27 -11.06
CA THR A 284 16.97 -14.95 -12.09
C THR A 284 17.26 -13.58 -12.67
N GLU A 285 17.96 -13.49 -13.81
CA GLU A 285 18.23 -12.21 -14.51
C GLU A 285 16.95 -11.43 -14.77
N GLN A 286 15.92 -12.14 -15.25
CA GLN A 286 14.55 -11.63 -15.33
C GLN A 286 13.67 -12.41 -14.35
N PRO A 287 12.71 -11.76 -13.68
CA PRO A 287 11.77 -12.47 -12.83
C PRO A 287 11.05 -13.59 -13.60
N LEU A 288 10.89 -14.75 -12.97
CA LEU A 288 10.00 -15.78 -13.49
C LEU A 288 8.59 -15.21 -13.53
N ARG A 289 7.91 -15.33 -14.68
CA ARG A 289 6.59 -14.74 -14.92
C ARG A 289 5.56 -15.83 -15.13
N GLU A 290 4.47 -15.80 -14.36
CA GLU A 290 3.31 -16.69 -14.51
C GLU A 290 2.10 -15.85 -14.93
N PRO A 291 1.71 -15.85 -16.24
CA PRO A 291 0.62 -15.05 -16.77
C PRO A 291 -0.73 -15.44 -16.15
N ASN A 292 -1.59 -14.46 -15.89
CA ASN A 292 -2.95 -14.64 -15.35
C ASN A 292 -3.05 -15.39 -14.02
N TYR A 293 -1.93 -15.67 -13.36
CA TYR A 293 -1.91 -16.44 -12.11
C TYR A 293 -2.83 -15.85 -11.04
N GLU A 294 -2.77 -14.54 -10.82
CA GLU A 294 -3.59 -13.84 -9.82
C GLU A 294 -5.07 -13.80 -10.22
N TYR A 295 -5.37 -13.64 -11.52
CA TYR A 295 -6.76 -13.66 -12.00
C TYR A 295 -7.37 -15.07 -11.89
N ASP A 296 -6.59 -16.11 -12.08
CA ASP A 296 -7.00 -17.51 -11.98
C ASP A 296 -6.77 -18.12 -10.59
N LEU A 297 -6.34 -17.31 -9.60
CA LEU A 297 -6.06 -17.80 -8.25
C LEU A 297 -7.26 -18.48 -7.60
N TYR A 298 -8.48 -18.02 -7.89
CA TYR A 298 -9.71 -18.65 -7.44
C TYR A 298 -9.90 -20.09 -7.99
N LYS A 299 -9.56 -20.36 -9.25
CA LYS A 299 -9.61 -21.70 -9.85
C LYS A 299 -8.62 -22.62 -9.15
N ARG A 300 -7.38 -22.13 -8.94
CA ARG A 300 -6.33 -22.88 -8.25
C ARG A 300 -6.74 -23.21 -6.81
N ALA A 301 -7.26 -22.22 -6.07
CA ALA A 301 -7.71 -22.42 -4.69
C ALA A 301 -8.85 -23.44 -4.61
N THR A 302 -9.86 -23.35 -5.50
CA THR A 302 -10.98 -24.29 -5.54
C THR A 302 -10.54 -25.71 -5.90
N ALA A 303 -9.61 -25.87 -6.84
CA ALA A 303 -9.16 -27.17 -7.30
C ALA A 303 -8.20 -27.84 -6.32
N LEU A 304 -7.20 -27.10 -5.85
CA LEU A 304 -6.12 -27.64 -4.99
C LEU A 304 -6.56 -27.81 -3.52
N TYR A 305 -7.50 -27.00 -3.05
CA TYR A 305 -7.93 -26.95 -1.65
C TYR A 305 -9.45 -27.04 -1.52
N ALA A 306 -10.04 -28.06 -2.13
CA ALA A 306 -11.49 -28.21 -2.25
C ALA A 306 -12.23 -28.25 -0.90
N THR A 307 -11.56 -28.62 0.20
CA THR A 307 -12.14 -28.65 1.55
C THR A 307 -12.25 -27.27 2.20
N CYS A 308 -11.37 -26.31 1.84
CA CYS A 308 -11.44 -24.93 2.26
C CYS A 308 -10.69 -24.01 1.27
N PRO A 309 -11.32 -23.63 0.14
CA PRO A 309 -10.68 -22.75 -0.84
C PRO A 309 -10.25 -21.38 -0.28
N SER A 310 -10.91 -20.88 0.75
CA SER A 310 -10.58 -19.64 1.44
C SER A 310 -9.16 -19.65 2.03
N ASP A 311 -8.82 -20.71 2.77
CA ASP A 311 -7.49 -20.88 3.36
C ASP A 311 -6.45 -21.19 2.27
N GLY A 312 -6.84 -21.98 1.27
CA GLY A 312 -6.02 -22.29 0.09
C GLY A 312 -5.68 -21.03 -0.74
N TYR A 313 -6.61 -20.10 -0.84
CA TYR A 313 -6.37 -18.82 -1.51
C TYR A 313 -5.27 -18.00 -0.81
N GLU A 314 -5.29 -17.94 0.52
CA GLU A 314 -4.22 -17.28 1.29
C GLU A 314 -2.88 -18.04 1.18
N LEU A 315 -2.88 -19.37 1.22
CA LEU A 315 -1.67 -20.16 0.98
C LEU A 315 -1.02 -19.86 -0.36
N LEU A 316 -1.81 -19.84 -1.44
CA LEU A 316 -1.30 -19.54 -2.77
C LEU A 316 -0.79 -18.10 -2.91
N ARG A 317 -1.38 -17.17 -2.16
CA ARG A 317 -1.01 -15.75 -2.21
C ARG A 317 0.17 -15.40 -1.31
N PHE A 318 0.20 -15.92 -0.09
CA PHE A 318 1.14 -15.51 0.97
C PHE A 318 2.12 -16.59 1.40
N GLY A 319 1.94 -17.83 0.92
CA GLY A 319 2.69 -18.99 1.43
C GLY A 319 2.25 -19.43 2.82
N ARG A 320 1.30 -18.74 3.45
CA ARG A 320 0.72 -19.06 4.75
C ARG A 320 -0.72 -18.59 4.87
N ILE A 321 -1.47 -19.13 5.83
CA ILE A 321 -2.82 -18.68 6.16
C ILE A 321 -2.69 -17.57 7.20
N LEU A 322 -3.27 -16.41 6.91
CA LEU A 322 -3.28 -15.23 7.79
C LEU A 322 -4.59 -15.13 8.59
N GLY A 323 -5.68 -15.64 8.03
CA GLY A 323 -7.00 -15.65 8.67
C GLY A 323 -7.09 -16.65 9.82
N THR A 324 -7.88 -16.31 10.84
CA THR A 324 -8.19 -17.18 11.98
C THR A 324 -9.67 -17.24 12.22
N PRO A 325 -10.24 -18.40 12.65
CA PRO A 325 -9.58 -19.72 12.74
C PRO A 325 -9.34 -20.34 11.36
N THR A 326 -8.32 -21.16 11.23
CA THR A 326 -8.04 -21.92 10.00
C THR A 326 -8.91 -23.18 9.96
N THR A 327 -9.52 -23.44 8.79
CA THR A 327 -10.39 -24.60 8.56
C THR A 327 -9.65 -25.73 7.83
N LEU A 328 -8.67 -25.36 6.97
CA LEU A 328 -7.92 -26.34 6.18
C LEU A 328 -7.04 -27.21 7.08
N PRO A 329 -7.17 -28.57 7.02
CA PRO A 329 -6.31 -29.47 7.78
C PRO A 329 -4.82 -29.25 7.48
N GLU A 330 -3.95 -29.40 8.46
CA GLU A 330 -2.51 -29.16 8.32
C GLU A 330 -1.87 -30.00 7.19
N ALA A 331 -2.26 -31.27 7.07
CA ALA A 331 -1.77 -32.17 6.01
C ALA A 331 -2.14 -31.72 4.59
N ALA A 332 -3.15 -30.85 4.44
CA ALA A 332 -3.58 -30.30 3.16
C ALA A 332 -2.96 -28.93 2.85
N ARG A 333 -2.14 -28.37 3.73
CA ARG A 333 -1.58 -27.02 3.59
C ARG A 333 -0.28 -26.99 2.77
N THR A 334 -0.21 -27.73 1.67
CA THR A 334 0.95 -27.70 0.76
C THR A 334 0.81 -26.57 -0.27
N ASN A 335 1.89 -25.84 -0.55
CA ASN A 335 1.94 -24.80 -1.58
C ASN A 335 3.19 -24.96 -2.45
N TRP A 336 3.02 -25.57 -3.61
CA TRP A 336 4.09 -25.86 -4.56
C TRP A 336 4.42 -24.62 -5.39
N ALA A 337 5.56 -24.00 -5.11
CA ALA A 337 6.07 -22.84 -5.83
C ALA A 337 7.23 -23.22 -6.75
N GLN A 338 7.24 -22.64 -7.94
CA GLN A 338 8.36 -22.73 -8.87
C GLN A 338 9.46 -21.76 -8.42
N VAL A 339 10.67 -22.26 -8.18
CA VAL A 339 11.82 -21.48 -7.70
C VAL A 339 13.08 -21.92 -8.45
N ALA A 340 13.93 -20.94 -8.82
CA ALA A 340 15.28 -21.22 -9.31
C ALA A 340 16.15 -21.62 -8.11
N PHE A 341 16.69 -22.83 -8.10
CA PHE A 341 17.51 -23.33 -7.00
C PHE A 341 19.02 -23.37 -7.32
N ALA A 342 19.38 -23.21 -8.59
CA ALA A 342 20.73 -23.01 -9.07
C ALA A 342 20.70 -22.25 -10.40
N THR A 343 21.84 -21.78 -10.88
CA THR A 343 21.95 -21.08 -12.16
C THR A 343 21.37 -21.93 -13.30
N GLY A 344 20.36 -21.40 -13.99
CA GLY A 344 19.69 -22.09 -15.10
C GLY A 344 18.80 -23.28 -14.71
N ARG A 345 18.66 -23.63 -13.40
CA ARG A 345 17.86 -24.76 -12.93
C ARG A 345 16.71 -24.28 -12.02
N LYS A 346 15.52 -24.74 -12.29
CA LYS A 346 14.31 -24.42 -11.53
C LYS A 346 13.50 -25.68 -11.22
N GLY A 347 12.85 -25.69 -10.07
CA GLY A 347 12.05 -26.84 -9.61
C GLY A 347 10.94 -26.39 -8.69
N TYR A 348 10.09 -27.33 -8.27
CA TYR A 348 9.02 -27.08 -7.32
C TYR A 348 9.43 -27.40 -5.89
N ILE A 349 9.11 -26.50 -4.98
CA ILE A 349 9.26 -26.71 -3.53
C ILE A 349 7.97 -26.34 -2.83
N ASP A 350 7.63 -27.08 -1.76
CA ASP A 350 6.52 -26.69 -0.88
C ASP A 350 6.95 -25.55 0.05
N VAL A 351 6.57 -24.33 -0.31
CA VAL A 351 6.88 -23.12 0.48
C VAL A 351 6.06 -23.02 1.77
N SER A 352 5.02 -23.86 1.96
CA SER A 352 4.28 -23.93 3.22
C SER A 352 5.03 -24.67 4.33
N ASN A 353 6.07 -25.43 3.97
CA ASN A 353 6.92 -26.17 4.91
C ASN A 353 7.43 -25.26 6.04
N ARG A 354 7.46 -25.75 7.26
CA ARG A 354 7.93 -25.03 8.46
C ARG A 354 9.40 -24.62 8.37
N ALA A 355 10.23 -25.36 7.63
CA ALA A 355 11.63 -25.02 7.40
C ALA A 355 11.81 -23.74 6.54
N VAL A 356 10.81 -23.40 5.71
CA VAL A 356 10.82 -22.18 4.89
C VAL A 356 10.23 -21.04 5.71
N LEU A 357 10.99 -19.98 5.95
CA LEU A 357 10.49 -18.80 6.64
C LEU A 357 9.74 -17.88 5.66
N LYS A 358 8.59 -17.34 6.09
CA LYS A 358 7.71 -16.47 5.29
C LYS A 358 7.74 -15.06 5.87
N LEU A 359 8.18 -14.09 5.07
CA LEU A 359 8.23 -12.68 5.37
C LEU A 359 7.45 -11.88 4.33
N SER A 360 7.27 -10.59 4.59
CA SER A 360 6.71 -9.63 3.64
C SER A 360 7.47 -8.30 3.67
N ASP A 361 7.06 -7.33 2.85
CA ASP A 361 7.60 -5.97 2.93
C ASP A 361 7.40 -5.34 4.32
N ALA A 362 6.38 -5.75 5.08
CA ALA A 362 6.16 -5.29 6.45
C ALA A 362 7.32 -5.62 7.41
N ASP A 363 8.13 -6.61 7.07
CA ASP A 363 9.23 -7.09 7.91
C ASP A 363 10.56 -6.35 7.68
N PHE A 364 10.71 -5.58 6.60
CA PHE A 364 11.96 -4.88 6.26
C PHE A 364 13.18 -5.82 6.22
N PRO A 365 13.18 -6.88 5.41
CA PRO A 365 14.23 -7.88 5.44
C PRO A 365 15.56 -7.33 4.90
N PHE A 366 16.68 -7.69 5.55
CA PHE A 366 18.02 -7.19 5.21
C PHE A 366 18.44 -7.47 3.76
N PHE A 367 18.00 -8.59 3.20
CA PHE A 367 18.33 -8.97 1.82
C PHE A 367 17.62 -8.10 0.76
N LYS A 368 16.72 -7.21 1.18
CA LYS A 368 16.16 -6.14 0.35
C LYS A 368 16.95 -4.82 0.43
N GLY A 369 18.12 -4.85 1.11
CA GLY A 369 19.01 -3.70 1.23
C GLY A 369 18.80 -2.84 2.48
N TRP A 370 17.78 -3.12 3.32
CA TRP A 370 17.54 -2.36 4.54
C TRP A 370 18.63 -2.61 5.57
N LYS A 371 19.37 -1.56 5.94
CA LYS A 371 20.53 -1.64 6.82
C LYS A 371 20.58 -0.47 7.79
N LYS A 372 20.72 -0.75 9.08
CA LYS A 372 20.93 0.28 10.12
C LYS A 372 22.38 0.75 10.12
N ILE A 373 22.57 2.05 10.12
CA ILE A 373 23.86 2.73 10.23
C ILE A 373 23.75 3.75 11.35
N SER A 374 24.67 3.71 12.33
CA SER A 374 24.69 4.64 13.45
C SER A 374 26.01 5.38 13.51
N GLU A 375 25.98 6.66 13.89
CA GLU A 375 27.16 7.45 14.16
C GLU A 375 27.98 6.85 15.30
N GLY A 376 29.30 6.78 15.12
CA GLY A 376 30.22 6.12 16.05
C GLY A 376 30.27 4.60 15.94
N SER A 377 29.52 4.03 14.99
CA SER A 377 29.58 2.60 14.66
C SER A 377 29.33 2.40 13.16
N GLY A 378 30.30 1.87 12.43
CA GLY A 378 30.22 1.73 10.99
C GLY A 378 30.95 2.85 10.25
N PRO A 379 30.47 3.33 9.06
CA PRO A 379 31.25 4.26 8.27
C PRO A 379 31.26 5.70 8.80
N PHE A 380 30.52 6.03 9.87
CA PHE A 380 30.53 7.35 10.48
C PHE A 380 31.17 7.32 11.87
N ASP A 381 32.22 8.10 12.03
CA ASP A 381 32.90 8.25 13.29
C ASP A 381 32.06 9.05 14.30
N ALA A 382 32.49 9.05 15.56
CA ALA A 382 31.84 9.83 16.63
C ALA A 382 31.96 11.37 16.43
N ASP A 383 32.75 11.80 15.46
CA ASP A 383 32.93 13.20 15.08
C ASP A 383 31.95 13.68 13.99
N GLY A 384 31.02 12.80 13.55
CA GLY A 384 29.99 13.12 12.56
C GLY A 384 30.47 13.12 11.12
N LEU A 385 31.70 12.63 10.84
CA LEU A 385 32.24 12.52 9.51
C LEU A 385 32.25 11.06 9.01
N CYS A 386 32.09 10.89 7.72
CA CYS A 386 32.13 9.59 7.07
C CYS A 386 33.56 9.18 6.74
N ASP A 387 33.94 7.99 7.16
CA ASP A 387 35.09 7.27 6.61
C ASP A 387 34.63 6.62 5.29
N ILE A 388 35.09 7.18 4.18
CA ILE A 388 34.70 6.75 2.83
C ILE A 388 35.18 5.33 2.55
N ASP A 389 36.36 4.91 3.03
CA ASP A 389 36.85 3.55 2.83
C ASP A 389 36.02 2.53 3.62
N ALA A 390 35.60 2.88 4.84
CA ALA A 390 34.68 2.05 5.61
C ALA A 390 33.29 1.98 4.95
N LEU A 391 32.81 3.11 4.37
CA LEU A 391 31.56 3.11 3.59
C LEU A 391 31.62 2.21 2.37
N LYS A 392 32.70 2.26 1.59
CA LYS A 392 32.92 1.40 0.43
C LYS A 392 32.93 -0.10 0.79
N GLN A 393 33.41 -0.46 1.98
CA GLN A 393 33.33 -1.85 2.47
C GLN A 393 31.90 -2.26 2.78
N VAL A 394 31.06 -1.33 3.24
CA VAL A 394 29.61 -1.56 3.45
C VAL A 394 28.88 -1.68 2.12
N LEU A 395 29.27 -0.85 1.13
CA LEU A 395 28.75 -0.85 -0.25
C LEU A 395 29.59 -1.78 -1.12
N LYS A 396 29.59 -3.06 -0.88
CA LYS A 396 30.48 -4.08 -1.49
C LYS A 396 30.78 -3.88 -2.98
N ASP A 397 29.79 -3.42 -3.75
CA ASP A 397 29.95 -3.19 -5.20
C ASP A 397 30.73 -1.91 -5.52
N ALA A 398 30.77 -0.91 -4.64
CA ALA A 398 31.52 0.32 -4.87
C ALA A 398 33.02 0.06 -4.97
N LYS A 399 33.55 -0.84 -4.15
CA LYS A 399 34.96 -1.23 -4.15
C LYS A 399 35.37 -1.94 -5.42
N ASP A 400 34.49 -2.75 -6.01
CA ASP A 400 34.78 -3.50 -7.25
C ASP A 400 34.90 -2.57 -8.47
N HIS A 401 34.44 -1.32 -8.37
CA HIS A 401 34.51 -0.32 -9.43
C HIS A 401 35.58 0.75 -9.20
N GLU A 402 36.35 0.68 -8.12
CA GLU A 402 37.38 1.64 -7.81
C GLU A 402 38.58 1.52 -8.77
N THR A 403 38.97 2.66 -9.37
CA THR A 403 40.18 2.69 -10.19
C THR A 403 41.45 2.76 -9.32
N PRO A 404 42.65 2.31 -9.83
CA PRO A 404 43.88 2.45 -9.09
C PRO A 404 44.24 3.90 -8.70
N GLN A 405 43.82 4.89 -9.51
CA GLN A 405 44.04 6.31 -9.23
C GLN A 405 43.16 6.77 -8.07
N GLU A 406 41.91 6.31 -8.03
CA GLU A 406 40.97 6.62 -6.95
C GLU A 406 41.37 5.94 -5.64
N ALA A 407 41.85 4.69 -5.71
CA ALA A 407 42.41 3.97 -4.57
C ALA A 407 43.65 4.64 -3.95
N ALA A 408 44.37 5.44 -4.74
CA ALA A 408 45.54 6.21 -4.29
C ALA A 408 45.21 7.59 -3.70
N LEU A 409 43.93 8.01 -3.70
CA LEU A 409 43.52 9.28 -3.07
C LEU A 409 43.72 9.23 -1.55
N THR A 410 44.33 10.26 -0.99
CA THR A 410 44.61 10.37 0.43
C THR A 410 43.63 11.26 1.16
N GLU A 411 43.10 12.28 0.49
CA GLU A 411 42.17 13.22 1.07
C GLU A 411 40.75 12.66 1.03
N GLU A 412 40.11 12.56 2.17
CA GLU A 412 38.79 11.91 2.33
C GLU A 412 37.69 12.56 1.50
N TYR A 413 37.68 13.89 1.35
CA TYR A 413 36.69 14.57 0.50
C TYR A 413 36.86 14.26 -1.00
N GLN A 414 38.10 13.97 -1.45
CA GLN A 414 38.35 13.51 -2.83
C GLN A 414 37.82 12.09 -3.06
N LYS A 415 37.87 11.24 -2.03
CA LYS A 415 37.27 9.90 -2.08
C LYS A 415 35.73 9.97 -2.17
N GLU A 416 35.10 10.96 -1.52
CA GLU A 416 33.65 11.20 -1.64
C GLU A 416 33.27 11.56 -3.09
N ASP A 417 34.06 12.44 -3.75
CA ASP A 417 33.84 12.78 -5.17
C ASP A 417 33.92 11.55 -6.07
N ALA A 418 34.81 10.61 -5.78
CA ALA A 418 34.89 9.33 -6.48
C ALA A 418 33.63 8.50 -6.28
N LEU A 419 33.13 8.42 -5.04
CA LEU A 419 31.89 7.72 -4.74
C LEU A 419 30.68 8.31 -5.48
N VAL A 420 30.57 9.65 -5.59
CA VAL A 420 29.53 10.34 -6.39
C VAL A 420 29.57 9.89 -7.87
N ARG A 421 30.77 9.73 -8.43
CA ARG A 421 30.90 9.23 -9.81
C ARG A 421 30.39 7.80 -9.97
N TYR A 422 30.65 6.91 -9.00
CA TYR A 422 30.12 5.53 -9.02
C TYR A 422 28.60 5.52 -8.95
N VAL A 423 28.01 6.33 -8.06
CA VAL A 423 26.54 6.46 -7.94
C VAL A 423 25.92 6.93 -9.25
N LYS A 424 26.58 7.81 -10.01
CA LYS A 424 26.13 8.23 -11.35
C LYS A 424 26.26 7.14 -12.40
N ALA A 425 27.30 6.31 -12.30
CA ALA A 425 27.62 5.30 -13.29
C ALA A 425 26.86 3.98 -13.11
N THR A 426 26.47 3.63 -11.87
CA THR A 426 25.84 2.35 -11.56
C THR A 426 24.61 2.52 -10.66
N ASP A 427 23.46 2.01 -11.14
CA ASP A 427 22.24 2.02 -10.33
C ASP A 427 22.34 1.14 -9.09
N GLY A 428 23.18 0.11 -9.09
CA GLY A 428 23.37 -0.81 -7.97
C GLY A 428 23.90 -0.14 -6.71
N VAL A 429 24.89 0.76 -6.83
CA VAL A 429 25.44 1.52 -5.70
C VAL A 429 24.37 2.46 -5.11
N ARG A 430 23.64 3.16 -5.98
CA ARG A 430 22.54 4.05 -5.56
C ARG A 430 21.46 3.28 -4.79
N GLU A 431 21.04 2.12 -5.26
CA GLU A 431 20.03 1.30 -4.59
C GLU A 431 20.51 0.80 -3.22
N GLN A 432 21.78 0.51 -3.04
CA GLN A 432 22.32 0.14 -1.74
C GLN A 432 22.27 1.30 -0.74
N LEU A 433 22.67 2.51 -1.16
CA LEU A 433 22.58 3.71 -0.31
C LEU A 433 21.15 4.03 0.11
N ARG A 434 20.19 3.85 -0.78
CA ARG A 434 18.76 4.07 -0.50
C ARG A 434 18.20 3.14 0.58
N GLY A 435 18.81 1.98 0.80
CA GLY A 435 18.43 1.03 1.85
C GLY A 435 18.97 1.40 3.24
N PHE A 436 19.85 2.39 3.37
CA PHE A 436 20.39 2.78 4.67
C PHE A 436 19.35 3.49 5.52
N VAL A 437 19.31 3.12 6.79
CA VAL A 437 18.51 3.77 7.84
C VAL A 437 19.49 4.29 8.88
N CYS A 438 19.67 5.60 8.91
CA CYS A 438 20.79 6.27 9.57
C CYS A 438 20.39 6.90 10.88
N GLU A 439 21.12 6.62 11.96
CA GLU A 439 20.93 7.25 13.27
C GLU A 439 21.95 8.39 13.44
N ALA A 440 21.47 9.63 13.36
CA ALA A 440 22.32 10.82 13.47
C ALA A 440 21.55 11.99 14.09
N PRO A 441 22.24 13.01 14.63
CA PRO A 441 21.61 14.28 14.99
C PRO A 441 21.15 15.02 13.74
N SER A 442 20.07 15.81 13.87
CA SER A 442 19.60 16.65 12.77
C SER A 442 20.59 17.80 12.48
N GLU A 443 20.85 18.08 11.21
CA GLU A 443 21.65 19.26 10.84
C GLU A 443 20.89 20.58 11.06
N TRP A 444 19.59 20.53 11.30
CA TRP A 444 18.73 21.70 11.62
C TRP A 444 18.69 22.03 13.12
N ASP A 445 19.38 21.22 13.95
CA ASP A 445 19.58 21.46 15.37
C ASP A 445 20.94 22.13 15.59
N SER A 446 20.92 23.33 16.20
CA SER A 446 22.14 24.11 16.48
C SER A 446 22.93 23.62 17.71
N THR A 447 22.38 22.69 18.49
CA THR A 447 23.02 22.08 19.63
C THR A 447 24.31 21.39 19.22
N HIS A 448 25.41 21.74 19.85
CA HIS A 448 26.73 21.14 19.56
C HIS A 448 27.33 21.37 18.16
N ASN A 449 26.91 22.42 17.42
CA ASN A 449 27.46 22.72 16.10
C ASN A 449 29.00 22.77 16.09
N GLU A 450 29.62 23.45 17.07
CA GLU A 450 31.07 23.62 17.12
C GLU A 450 31.79 22.28 17.35
N ASP A 451 31.27 21.42 18.19
CA ASP A 451 31.85 20.10 18.46
C ASP A 451 31.66 19.18 17.28
N ARG A 452 30.47 19.22 16.68
CA ARG A 452 30.04 18.36 15.57
C ARG A 452 30.83 18.59 14.27
N TYR A 453 31.14 19.87 13.98
CA TYR A 453 31.76 20.23 12.69
C TYR A 453 33.23 20.64 12.77
N ARG A 454 33.83 20.66 13.95
CA ARG A 454 35.22 21.17 14.12
C ARG A 454 36.26 20.42 13.32
N LYS A 455 36.04 19.12 13.07
CA LYS A 455 36.95 18.26 12.32
C LYS A 455 37.05 18.62 10.84
N LEU A 456 36.04 19.30 10.28
CA LEU A 456 36.09 19.78 8.91
C LEU A 456 37.24 20.74 8.59
N LYS A 457 37.90 21.32 9.62
CA LYS A 457 39.06 22.23 9.48
C LYS A 457 40.39 21.56 9.81
N ASP A 458 40.39 20.28 10.17
CA ASP A 458 41.62 19.54 10.45
C ASP A 458 42.42 19.31 9.14
N THR A 459 43.70 18.94 9.27
CA THR A 459 44.57 18.72 8.10
C THR A 459 44.03 17.62 7.20
N GLY A 460 43.89 17.92 5.91
CA GLY A 460 43.34 17.02 4.91
C GLY A 460 41.80 17.07 4.76
N GLU A 461 41.11 17.87 5.59
CA GLU A 461 39.68 18.02 5.50
C GLU A 461 39.25 19.23 4.63
N PHE A 462 37.96 19.35 4.36
CA PHE A 462 37.42 20.29 3.36
C PHE A 462 37.79 21.77 3.66
N TYR A 463 37.87 22.15 4.93
CA TYR A 463 38.24 23.54 5.36
C TYR A 463 39.68 23.62 5.89
N ASP A 464 40.58 22.67 5.56
CA ASP A 464 41.99 22.76 5.93
C ASP A 464 42.62 24.07 5.44
N GLY A 465 43.25 24.81 6.32
CA GLY A 465 43.84 26.13 6.02
C GLY A 465 42.82 27.23 5.68
N ASN A 466 41.53 26.98 5.71
CA ASN A 466 40.45 27.92 5.32
C ASN A 466 39.53 28.25 6.50
N ALA A 467 40.04 28.83 7.58
CA ALA A 467 39.25 29.20 8.72
C ALA A 467 38.10 30.19 8.42
N ALA A 468 38.29 31.08 7.44
CA ALA A 468 37.24 32.03 7.02
C ALA A 468 36.07 31.28 6.32
N GLY A 469 36.37 30.30 5.48
CA GLY A 469 35.38 29.45 4.84
C GLY A 469 34.58 28.64 5.87
N TYR A 470 35.25 28.05 6.86
CA TYR A 470 34.59 27.33 7.95
C TYR A 470 33.65 28.22 8.76
N THR A 471 34.10 29.44 9.11
CA THR A 471 33.24 30.40 9.85
C THR A 471 32.01 30.77 9.01
N LYS A 472 32.18 30.99 7.71
CA LYS A 472 31.07 31.29 6.79
C LYS A 472 30.09 30.13 6.73
N PHE A 473 30.59 28.90 6.62
CA PHE A 473 29.77 27.68 6.64
C PHE A 473 28.90 27.59 7.93
N LEU A 474 29.52 27.75 9.13
CA LEU A 474 28.77 27.68 10.37
C LEU A 474 27.72 28.78 10.50
N ASN A 475 28.02 30.02 10.06
CA ASN A 475 27.06 31.12 10.07
C ASN A 475 25.89 30.88 9.13
N LEU A 476 26.15 30.34 7.94
CA LEU A 476 25.12 29.97 7.00
C LEU A 476 24.24 28.85 7.56
N LEU A 477 24.84 27.78 8.10
CA LEU A 477 24.12 26.69 8.72
C LEU A 477 23.20 27.20 9.85
N LYS A 478 23.70 28.03 10.75
CA LYS A 478 22.91 28.65 11.83
C LYS A 478 21.70 29.44 11.29
N SER A 479 21.80 30.08 10.14
CA SER A 479 20.69 30.84 9.55
C SER A 479 19.55 29.92 9.06
N PHE A 480 19.86 28.69 8.68
CA PHE A 480 18.86 27.71 8.30
C PHE A 480 18.21 26.98 9.50
N GLN A 481 18.94 26.82 10.60
CA GLN A 481 18.52 26.03 11.77
C GLN A 481 17.23 26.57 12.40
N PHE A 482 16.40 25.66 12.94
CA PHE A 482 15.07 26.00 13.45
C PHE A 482 14.56 25.04 14.53
N TRP A 483 15.41 24.15 15.04
CA TRP A 483 15.00 23.05 15.90
C TRP A 483 14.28 23.47 17.19
N ASP A 484 14.65 24.61 17.75
CA ASP A 484 14.05 25.25 18.93
C ASP A 484 12.55 25.58 18.75
N HIS A 485 12.05 25.65 17.51
CA HIS A 485 10.64 25.89 17.20
C HIS A 485 9.82 24.62 16.99
N THR A 486 10.45 23.43 17.03
CA THR A 486 9.78 22.16 16.73
C THR A 486 9.10 21.52 17.94
N GLY A 487 9.57 21.82 19.16
CA GLY A 487 9.20 21.12 20.37
C GLY A 487 9.77 19.70 20.46
N LEU A 488 10.63 19.28 19.52
CA LEU A 488 11.36 18.03 19.59
C LEU A 488 12.58 18.17 20.49
N PRO A 489 13.06 17.08 21.13
CA PRO A 489 14.27 17.14 21.97
C PRO A 489 15.49 17.62 21.18
N ALA A 490 16.24 18.55 21.75
CA ALA A 490 17.49 19.06 21.18
C ALA A 490 18.67 18.15 21.53
N GLY A 491 19.64 18.02 20.62
CA GLY A 491 20.85 17.18 20.80
C GLY A 491 20.58 15.68 20.71
N GLU A 492 19.34 15.26 20.39
CA GLU A 492 18.99 13.86 20.28
C GLU A 492 19.28 13.34 18.87
N LYS A 493 19.66 12.05 18.77
CA LYS A 493 19.78 11.36 17.49
C LYS A 493 18.41 10.90 17.00
N LEU A 494 18.20 11.00 15.69
CA LEU A 494 16.99 10.62 14.97
C LEU A 494 17.32 9.49 13.99
N TRP A 495 16.31 8.74 13.57
CA TRP A 495 16.43 7.73 12.52
C TRP A 495 15.97 8.30 11.19
N PHE A 496 16.88 8.46 10.25
CA PHE A 496 16.64 8.98 8.91
C PHE A 496 16.54 7.86 7.89
N PHE A 497 15.64 8.06 6.92
CA PHE A 497 15.44 7.16 5.80
C PHE A 497 15.70 7.90 4.49
N HIS A 498 16.19 7.19 3.48
CA HIS A 498 16.15 7.74 2.13
C HIS A 498 14.71 8.02 1.73
N PRO A 499 14.31 9.28 1.47
CA PRO A 499 12.90 9.64 1.41
C PRO A 499 12.10 8.93 0.34
N THR A 500 12.60 8.83 -0.92
CA THR A 500 11.85 8.14 -1.97
C THR A 500 11.81 6.63 -1.77
N ALA A 501 12.83 6.01 -1.17
CA ALA A 501 12.82 4.61 -0.82
C ALA A 501 11.76 4.32 0.25
N PHE A 502 11.66 5.16 1.29
CA PHE A 502 10.61 5.09 2.31
C PHE A 502 9.21 5.18 1.68
N ILE A 503 8.97 6.19 0.85
CA ILE A 503 7.68 6.39 0.20
C ILE A 503 7.34 5.19 -0.68
N ARG A 504 8.25 4.76 -1.57
CA ARG A 504 8.08 3.61 -2.47
C ARG A 504 7.75 2.33 -1.71
N HIS A 505 8.39 2.12 -0.57
CA HIS A 505 8.17 0.96 0.28
C HIS A 505 6.76 0.98 0.89
N PHE A 506 6.38 2.07 1.57
CA PHE A 506 5.09 2.17 2.25
C PHE A 506 3.89 2.33 1.32
N ARG A 507 4.08 2.76 0.06
CA ARG A 507 3.02 2.74 -0.97
C ARG A 507 2.48 1.33 -1.25
N LYS A 508 3.23 0.29 -0.95
CA LYS A 508 2.80 -1.10 -1.10
C LYS A 508 1.86 -1.56 0.03
N CYS A 509 1.78 -0.82 1.14
CA CYS A 509 1.06 -1.24 2.33
C CYS A 509 -0.44 -1.42 2.08
N GLY A 510 -1.11 -0.43 1.47
CA GLY A 510 -2.53 -0.49 1.13
C GLY A 510 -3.49 -0.60 2.33
N TRP A 511 -3.01 -0.56 3.56
CA TRP A 511 -3.84 -0.52 4.76
C TRP A 511 -4.42 0.87 4.94
N LEU A 512 -5.72 0.98 5.20
CA LEU A 512 -6.40 2.24 5.45
C LEU A 512 -6.46 2.52 6.96
N SER A 513 -6.04 3.71 7.38
CA SER A 513 -6.29 4.22 8.71
C SER A 513 -7.72 4.72 8.85
N ILE A 514 -8.17 4.95 10.09
CA ILE A 514 -9.52 5.51 10.31
C ILE A 514 -9.67 6.90 9.66
N ALA A 515 -8.66 7.75 9.74
CA ALA A 515 -8.69 9.09 9.15
C ALA A 515 -8.81 9.04 7.62
N GLU A 516 -8.08 8.15 6.96
CA GLU A 516 -8.18 7.93 5.51
C GLU A 516 -9.56 7.39 5.11
N PHE A 517 -10.11 6.46 5.90
CA PHE A 517 -11.44 5.91 5.65
C PHE A 517 -12.55 6.95 5.86
N GLU A 518 -12.41 7.86 6.83
CA GLU A 518 -13.30 9.00 7.05
C GLU A 518 -13.34 9.97 5.86
N ARG A 519 -12.23 10.16 5.19
CA ARG A 519 -12.20 10.99 3.97
C ARG A 519 -12.94 10.33 2.81
N ILE A 520 -12.83 9.00 2.66
CA ILE A 520 -13.48 8.24 1.58
C ILE A 520 -14.98 8.10 1.86
N TYR A 521 -15.34 7.69 3.08
CA TYR A 521 -16.72 7.54 3.54
C TYR A 521 -17.09 8.70 4.49
N ALA A 522 -17.10 9.92 3.92
CA ALA A 522 -17.25 11.17 4.66
C ALA A 522 -18.67 11.33 5.25
N ASP A 523 -18.77 12.05 6.37
CA ASP A 523 -20.02 12.28 7.09
C ASP A 523 -21.10 12.90 6.21
N ARG A 524 -20.74 13.73 5.24
CA ARG A 524 -21.68 14.33 4.27
C ARG A 524 -22.45 13.32 3.42
N ASN A 525 -22.03 12.06 3.38
CA ASN A 525 -22.69 10.99 2.63
C ASN A 525 -23.80 10.31 3.44
N TYR A 526 -23.98 10.67 4.71
CA TYR A 526 -24.95 10.07 5.62
C TYR A 526 -26.03 11.08 6.01
N SER A 527 -27.17 10.55 6.44
CA SER A 527 -28.20 11.39 7.06
C SER A 527 -27.71 11.94 8.40
N ASN A 528 -28.07 13.18 8.73
CA ASN A 528 -27.78 13.79 10.03
C ASN A 528 -28.37 12.99 11.21
N THR A 529 -29.38 12.16 10.95
CA THR A 529 -30.07 11.30 11.93
C THR A 529 -29.61 9.85 11.85
N GLN A 530 -28.52 9.56 11.14
CA GLN A 530 -28.04 8.18 10.95
C GLN A 530 -27.67 7.53 12.29
N ILE A 531 -28.25 6.34 12.53
CA ILE A 531 -27.96 5.49 13.68
C ILE A 531 -27.68 4.07 13.16
N PRO A 532 -26.54 3.42 13.50
CA PRO A 532 -25.37 3.97 14.23
C PRO A 532 -24.75 5.18 13.53
N ARG A 533 -24.06 6.04 14.28
CA ARG A 533 -23.37 7.21 13.72
C ARG A 533 -22.32 6.79 12.70
N PRO A 534 -22.02 7.63 11.70
CA PRO A 534 -21.02 7.30 10.67
C PRO A 534 -19.66 6.87 11.23
N ALA A 535 -19.16 7.52 12.27
CA ALA A 535 -17.91 7.13 12.93
C ALA A 535 -17.96 5.73 13.55
N GLU A 536 -19.10 5.34 14.13
CA GLU A 536 -19.30 4.00 14.70
C GLU A 536 -19.31 2.93 13.58
N LEU A 537 -19.94 3.22 12.45
CA LEU A 537 -19.95 2.34 11.28
C LEU A 537 -18.53 2.15 10.72
N ARG A 538 -17.81 3.24 10.49
CA ARG A 538 -16.43 3.18 10.00
C ARG A 538 -15.52 2.40 10.95
N SER A 539 -15.56 2.69 12.24
CA SER A 539 -14.80 1.98 13.25
C SER A 539 -15.11 0.48 13.29
N LYS A 540 -16.39 0.11 13.18
CA LYS A 540 -16.84 -1.29 13.19
C LYS A 540 -16.30 -2.10 12.01
N TYR A 541 -16.22 -1.49 10.81
CA TYR A 541 -15.88 -2.20 9.59
C TYR A 541 -14.44 -1.97 9.10
N LEU A 542 -13.66 -1.07 9.69
CA LEU A 542 -12.30 -0.73 9.25
C LEU A 542 -11.36 -1.94 9.21
N ILE A 543 -11.26 -2.68 10.31
CA ILE A 543 -10.36 -3.83 10.42
C ILE A 543 -10.81 -4.98 9.50
N PRO A 544 -12.10 -5.40 9.50
CA PRO A 544 -12.60 -6.36 8.52
C PRO A 544 -12.37 -5.94 7.06
N LEU A 545 -12.53 -4.66 6.75
CA LEU A 545 -12.27 -4.12 5.42
C LEU A 545 -10.80 -4.30 5.01
N ASN A 546 -9.87 -3.88 5.86
CA ASN A 546 -8.45 -4.00 5.59
C ASN A 546 -8.00 -5.47 5.42
N PHE A 547 -8.53 -6.38 6.23
CA PHE A 547 -8.25 -7.81 6.08
C PHE A 547 -8.79 -8.36 4.75
N ALA A 548 -9.99 -7.97 4.34
CA ALA A 548 -10.53 -8.37 3.04
C ALA A 548 -9.72 -7.77 1.89
N LEU A 549 -9.36 -6.48 1.94
CA LEU A 549 -8.50 -5.84 0.94
C LEU A 549 -7.18 -6.59 0.77
N ARG A 550 -6.50 -6.92 1.87
CA ARG A 550 -5.26 -7.70 1.89
C ARG A 550 -5.44 -9.08 1.27
N LYS A 551 -6.39 -9.87 1.80
CA LYS A 551 -6.66 -11.25 1.39
C LYS A 551 -6.92 -11.37 -0.11
N TYR A 552 -7.78 -10.50 -0.63
CA TYR A 552 -8.21 -10.58 -2.03
C TYR A 552 -7.35 -9.76 -3.01
N GLY A 553 -6.22 -9.18 -2.54
CA GLY A 553 -5.33 -8.38 -3.39
C GLY A 553 -5.97 -7.12 -3.92
N LEU A 554 -6.81 -6.49 -3.11
CA LEU A 554 -7.50 -5.23 -3.40
C LEU A 554 -6.76 -4.04 -2.77
N THR A 555 -5.43 -4.11 -2.64
CA THR A 555 -4.60 -3.13 -1.92
C THR A 555 -4.05 -2.01 -2.80
N THR A 556 -4.14 -2.13 -4.13
CA THR A 556 -3.75 -1.01 -5.00
C THR A 556 -4.80 0.11 -4.94
N PRO A 557 -4.40 1.40 -5.07
CA PRO A 557 -5.33 2.53 -5.01
C PRO A 557 -6.55 2.38 -5.92
N ILE A 558 -6.35 1.89 -7.15
CA ILE A 558 -7.43 1.69 -8.13
C ILE A 558 -8.38 0.57 -7.70
N ARG A 559 -7.85 -0.56 -7.27
CA ARG A 559 -8.68 -1.68 -6.79
C ARG A 559 -9.48 -1.28 -5.54
N GLN A 560 -8.86 -0.53 -4.62
CA GLN A 560 -9.55 0.04 -3.46
C GLN A 560 -10.66 0.99 -3.87
N ALA A 561 -10.39 1.93 -4.79
CA ALA A 561 -11.37 2.91 -5.23
C ALA A 561 -12.61 2.25 -5.83
N HIS A 562 -12.43 1.26 -6.70
CA HIS A 562 -13.56 0.51 -7.27
C HIS A 562 -14.28 -0.35 -6.22
N PHE A 563 -13.54 -1.04 -5.33
CA PHE A 563 -14.16 -1.85 -4.29
C PHE A 563 -15.02 -1.01 -3.34
N LEU A 564 -14.50 0.13 -2.89
CA LEU A 564 -15.20 1.06 -2.00
C LEU A 564 -16.34 1.78 -2.72
N GLY A 565 -16.14 2.27 -3.95
CA GLY A 565 -17.16 2.96 -4.71
C GLY A 565 -18.37 2.06 -5.05
N GLN A 566 -18.12 0.81 -5.45
CA GLN A 566 -19.18 -0.19 -5.64
C GLN A 566 -19.85 -0.55 -4.31
N GLY A 567 -19.09 -0.67 -3.23
CA GLY A 567 -19.62 -0.97 -1.89
C GLY A 567 -20.47 0.15 -1.31
N ALA A 568 -20.16 1.40 -1.62
CA ALA A 568 -20.94 2.56 -1.21
C ALA A 568 -22.40 2.47 -1.69
N VAL A 569 -22.60 2.04 -2.94
CA VAL A 569 -23.96 1.84 -3.50
C VAL A 569 -24.61 0.60 -2.91
N GLU A 570 -23.93 -0.55 -2.91
CA GLU A 570 -24.53 -1.82 -2.47
C GLU A 570 -24.92 -1.84 -0.99
N SER A 571 -24.13 -1.19 -0.13
CA SER A 571 -24.33 -1.18 1.31
C SER A 571 -24.89 0.14 1.85
N ALA A 572 -25.26 1.10 0.96
CA ALA A 572 -25.61 2.44 1.34
C ALA A 572 -24.62 3.01 2.38
N TRP A 573 -23.32 3.04 2.05
CA TRP A 573 -22.26 3.53 2.94
C TRP A 573 -22.16 2.75 4.27
N LEU A 574 -22.22 1.42 4.22
CA LEU A 574 -22.19 0.51 5.38
C LEU A 574 -23.45 0.54 6.27
N THR A 575 -24.48 1.30 5.90
CA THR A 575 -25.71 1.38 6.70
C THR A 575 -26.64 0.19 6.45
N LEU A 576 -26.59 -0.40 5.25
CA LEU A 576 -27.40 -1.55 4.81
C LEU A 576 -26.51 -2.75 4.54
N MET A 577 -25.91 -3.31 5.59
CA MET A 577 -25.11 -4.53 5.50
C MET A 577 -25.96 -5.82 5.53
N GLN A 578 -27.25 -5.68 5.69
CA GLN A 578 -28.26 -6.69 5.51
C GLN A 578 -29.49 -6.01 4.90
N GLU A 579 -30.08 -6.66 3.91
CA GLU A 579 -31.35 -6.25 3.32
C GLU A 579 -32.43 -6.12 4.39
N THR A 580 -33.40 -5.21 4.19
CA THR A 580 -34.44 -4.90 5.17
C THR A 580 -35.13 -6.15 5.70
N SER A 581 -35.56 -6.11 6.97
CA SER A 581 -36.18 -7.25 7.61
C SER A 581 -37.54 -7.57 6.99
N MET A 582 -37.74 -8.82 6.59
CA MET A 582 -39.03 -9.32 6.18
C MET A 582 -39.92 -9.67 7.38
N LEU A 583 -39.43 -9.60 8.60
CA LEU A 583 -40.18 -9.88 9.82
C LEU A 583 -40.95 -8.65 10.37
N GLY A 584 -40.83 -7.51 9.72
CA GLY A 584 -41.55 -6.31 10.11
C GLY A 584 -43.05 -6.43 9.85
N TYR A 585 -43.72 -5.35 10.08
CA TYR A 585 -45.17 -5.24 9.84
C TYR A 585 -45.47 -4.27 8.72
N LEU A 586 -46.59 -4.49 8.06
CA LEU A 586 -47.17 -3.62 7.06
C LEU A 586 -48.41 -3.02 7.67
N ASP A 587 -48.48 -1.73 7.90
CA ASP A 587 -49.66 -1.02 8.34
C ASP A 587 -50.55 -0.64 7.14
N ALA A 588 -51.74 -0.06 7.45
CA ALA A 588 -52.72 0.34 6.45
C ALA A 588 -52.21 1.43 5.47
N SER A 589 -51.12 2.16 5.80
CA SER A 589 -50.46 3.14 4.93
C SER A 589 -49.36 2.56 4.07
N GLY A 590 -49.02 1.27 4.28
CA GLY A 590 -47.86 0.64 3.65
C GLY A 590 -46.55 0.98 4.31
N PHE A 591 -46.57 1.56 5.50
CA PHE A 591 -45.35 1.86 6.24
C PHE A 591 -44.73 0.59 6.86
N HIS A 592 -43.45 0.45 6.70
CA HIS A 592 -42.66 -0.66 7.25
C HIS A 592 -41.76 -0.13 8.35
N GLY A 593 -42.12 -0.36 9.60
CA GLY A 593 -41.32 0.09 10.74
C GLY A 593 -39.86 -0.30 10.67
N THR A 594 -39.07 0.15 11.60
CA THR A 594 -37.68 -0.29 11.76
C THR A 594 -37.59 -1.45 12.74
N VAL A 595 -36.68 -2.40 12.45
CA VAL A 595 -36.34 -3.51 13.34
C VAL A 595 -34.83 -3.51 13.57
N ARG A 596 -34.42 -3.92 14.78
CA ARG A 596 -33.00 -4.10 15.05
C ARG A 596 -32.56 -5.49 14.58
N ASN A 597 -31.58 -5.51 13.67
CA ASN A 597 -30.97 -6.77 13.29
C ASN A 597 -30.27 -7.40 14.50
N PRO A 598 -30.56 -8.65 14.85
CA PRO A 598 -29.97 -9.28 16.04
C PRO A 598 -28.48 -9.58 15.91
N VAL A 599 -27.95 -9.63 14.68
CA VAL A 599 -26.54 -9.94 14.42
C VAL A 599 -25.74 -8.66 14.20
N SER A 600 -26.19 -7.80 13.28
CA SER A 600 -25.46 -6.56 12.96
C SER A 600 -25.71 -5.46 14.00
N LEU A 601 -26.75 -5.57 14.81
CA LEU A 601 -27.23 -4.56 15.74
C LEU A 601 -27.68 -3.25 15.09
N LEU A 602 -27.75 -3.18 13.77
CA LEU A 602 -28.22 -2.03 13.03
C LEU A 602 -29.75 -1.93 13.10
N LEU A 603 -30.28 -0.70 13.04
CA LEU A 603 -31.68 -0.46 12.76
C LEU A 603 -31.91 -0.56 11.26
N GLU A 604 -32.79 -1.45 10.85
CA GLU A 604 -33.12 -1.72 9.46
C GLU A 604 -34.61 -1.43 9.21
N ALA A 605 -34.94 -0.83 8.07
CA ALA A 605 -36.29 -0.74 7.63
C ALA A 605 -36.89 -2.14 7.42
N SER A 606 -38.11 -2.36 7.89
CA SER A 606 -38.84 -3.58 7.60
C SER A 606 -39.55 -3.44 6.27
N ILE A 607 -39.50 -4.43 5.40
CA ILE A 607 -40.31 -4.46 4.19
C ILE A 607 -41.75 -4.94 4.46
N GLY A 608 -42.02 -5.50 5.63
CA GLY A 608 -43.34 -5.89 6.07
C GLY A 608 -44.00 -7.05 5.33
N HIS A 609 -43.34 -7.56 4.29
CA HIS A 609 -43.87 -8.63 3.45
C HIS A 609 -42.74 -9.50 2.88
N TRP A 610 -43.11 -10.64 2.34
CA TRP A 610 -42.19 -11.50 1.57
C TRP A 610 -42.08 -11.01 0.13
N TYR A 611 -40.95 -11.16 -0.48
CA TYR A 611 -40.78 -10.93 -1.92
C TYR A 611 -41.80 -11.79 -2.71
N GLY A 612 -42.49 -11.17 -3.66
CA GLY A 612 -43.53 -11.80 -4.48
C GLY A 612 -44.88 -11.97 -3.80
N GLN A 613 -45.07 -11.46 -2.59
CA GLN A 613 -46.38 -11.43 -1.95
C GLN A 613 -47.33 -10.36 -2.50
N LEU A 614 -46.73 -9.27 -3.00
CA LEU A 614 -47.50 -8.19 -3.65
C LEU A 614 -47.65 -8.46 -5.15
N PRO A 615 -48.85 -8.28 -5.74
CA PRO A 615 -49.10 -8.54 -7.16
C PRO A 615 -48.19 -7.72 -8.13
N THR A 616 -47.70 -6.59 -7.67
CA THR A 616 -46.85 -5.67 -8.48
C THR A 616 -45.36 -5.99 -8.45
N GLU A 617 -44.92 -6.88 -7.57
CA GLU A 617 -43.48 -7.18 -7.41
C GLU A 617 -42.92 -8.13 -8.44
N ASP A 618 -43.78 -9.04 -8.95
CA ASP A 618 -43.37 -10.14 -9.80
C ASP A 618 -44.18 -10.28 -11.07
N ASP A 619 -43.61 -10.96 -12.07
CA ASP A 619 -44.37 -11.41 -13.21
C ASP A 619 -45.34 -12.54 -12.85
N ALA A 620 -46.26 -12.87 -13.77
CA ALA A 620 -47.29 -13.87 -13.55
C ALA A 620 -46.70 -15.26 -13.24
N TRP A 621 -45.51 -15.55 -13.74
CA TRP A 621 -44.85 -16.83 -13.46
C TRP A 621 -44.45 -16.96 -11.98
N PHE A 622 -43.89 -15.93 -11.36
CA PHE A 622 -43.52 -15.95 -9.93
C PHE A 622 -44.74 -15.98 -9.00
N ARG A 623 -45.82 -15.37 -9.42
CA ARG A 623 -47.07 -15.39 -8.64
C ARG A 623 -47.77 -16.75 -8.68
N SER A 624 -47.48 -17.60 -9.65
CA SER A 624 -48.07 -18.94 -9.75
C SER A 624 -47.52 -19.87 -8.65
N THR A 625 -48.31 -20.80 -8.20
CA THR A 625 -47.92 -21.82 -7.24
C THR A 625 -46.80 -22.71 -7.84
N LYS A 626 -45.71 -22.87 -7.11
CA LYS A 626 -44.58 -23.76 -7.45
C LYS A 626 -44.41 -24.85 -6.42
N PHE A 627 -43.87 -25.99 -6.85
CA PHE A 627 -43.54 -27.11 -5.98
C PHE A 627 -42.10 -27.55 -6.30
N ASN A 628 -41.35 -27.89 -5.26
CA ASN A 628 -40.04 -28.53 -5.42
C ASN A 628 -40.21 -30.03 -5.77
N SER A 629 -39.11 -30.72 -6.02
CA SER A 629 -39.10 -32.16 -6.31
C SER A 629 -39.65 -33.06 -5.19
N GLY A 630 -39.72 -32.53 -3.94
CA GLY A 630 -40.32 -33.20 -2.80
C GLY A 630 -41.81 -32.90 -2.60
N GLY A 631 -42.46 -32.21 -3.55
CA GLY A 631 -43.88 -31.86 -3.48
C GLY A 631 -44.23 -30.75 -2.50
N VAL A 632 -43.22 -30.00 -2.00
CA VAL A 632 -43.45 -28.88 -1.05
C VAL A 632 -43.70 -27.61 -1.86
N ARG A 633 -44.79 -26.92 -1.53
CA ARG A 633 -45.13 -25.65 -2.13
C ARG A 633 -44.09 -24.59 -1.82
N ILE A 634 -43.63 -23.88 -2.87
CA ILE A 634 -42.73 -22.76 -2.82
C ILE A 634 -43.48 -21.52 -3.31
N ALA A 635 -43.35 -20.41 -2.62
CA ALA A 635 -43.98 -19.14 -2.98
C ALA A 635 -43.00 -17.98 -2.82
N GLY A 636 -43.16 -16.96 -3.66
CA GLY A 636 -42.43 -15.71 -3.58
C GLY A 636 -41.51 -15.44 -4.79
N SER A 637 -41.07 -14.21 -4.97
CA SER A 637 -40.33 -13.75 -6.14
C SER A 637 -38.90 -14.29 -6.22
N TYR A 638 -38.27 -14.56 -5.09
CA TYR A 638 -36.96 -15.17 -5.04
C TYR A 638 -36.99 -16.70 -5.09
N ASP A 639 -38.18 -17.30 -5.01
CA ASP A 639 -38.32 -18.73 -5.17
C ASP A 639 -37.95 -19.12 -6.59
N TRP A 640 -37.28 -20.27 -6.72
CA TRP A 640 -36.71 -20.73 -7.99
C TRP A 640 -35.57 -19.87 -8.55
N LYS A 641 -35.18 -18.78 -7.87
CA LYS A 641 -34.02 -17.97 -8.19
C LYS A 641 -32.88 -18.27 -7.21
N ASN A 642 -31.65 -18.23 -7.70
CA ASN A 642 -30.44 -18.33 -6.88
C ASN A 642 -30.47 -19.53 -5.89
N GLY A 643 -31.17 -20.64 -6.27
CA GLY A 643 -31.23 -21.87 -5.48
C GLY A 643 -32.22 -21.87 -4.31
N ASN A 644 -33.01 -20.84 -4.15
CA ASN A 644 -34.10 -20.85 -3.17
C ASN A 644 -35.16 -21.88 -3.55
N CYS A 645 -35.51 -22.78 -2.64
CA CYS A 645 -36.31 -23.94 -2.96
C CYS A 645 -37.27 -24.37 -1.84
N ASP A 646 -37.02 -23.90 -0.65
CA ASP A 646 -37.88 -24.18 0.50
C ASP A 646 -38.66 -22.92 0.90
N ARG A 647 -39.77 -23.15 1.60
CA ARG A 647 -40.51 -22.04 2.23
C ARG A 647 -39.55 -21.22 3.10
N ASP A 648 -39.67 -19.91 3.04
CA ASP A 648 -38.87 -18.94 3.78
C ASP A 648 -37.41 -18.77 3.30
N ASP A 649 -36.98 -19.46 2.21
CA ASP A 649 -35.63 -19.29 1.68
C ASP A 649 -35.35 -17.86 1.20
N ALA A 650 -36.34 -17.19 0.61
CA ALA A 650 -36.20 -15.79 0.20
C ALA A 650 -35.81 -14.89 1.39
N GLN A 651 -36.43 -15.08 2.54
CA GLN A 651 -36.13 -14.35 3.77
C GLN A 651 -34.80 -14.81 4.39
N LYS A 652 -34.57 -16.13 4.46
CA LYS A 652 -33.33 -16.67 5.05
C LYS A 652 -32.08 -16.22 4.30
N PHE A 653 -32.13 -16.21 2.97
CA PHE A 653 -31.03 -15.94 2.08
C PHE A 653 -31.14 -14.59 1.37
N ARG A 654 -31.78 -13.61 2.02
CA ARG A 654 -31.81 -12.22 1.58
C ARG A 654 -30.42 -11.63 1.48
N GLY A 655 -30.28 -10.49 0.80
CA GLY A 655 -28.98 -9.81 0.61
C GLY A 655 -28.31 -9.50 1.93
N ARG A 656 -27.07 -9.93 2.08
CA ARG A 656 -26.20 -9.62 3.23
C ARG A 656 -24.77 -9.35 2.76
N GLY A 657 -24.09 -8.55 3.56
CA GLY A 657 -22.70 -8.23 3.34
C GLY A 657 -22.46 -7.04 2.42
N PHE A 658 -21.20 -6.67 2.29
CA PHE A 658 -20.75 -5.46 1.58
C PHE A 658 -21.08 -5.46 0.06
N LYS A 659 -21.42 -6.61 -0.51
CA LYS A 659 -21.85 -6.78 -1.91
C LYS A 659 -23.20 -7.50 -2.04
N GLN A 660 -23.99 -7.53 -0.97
CA GLN A 660 -25.33 -8.07 -0.97
C GLN A 660 -25.42 -9.50 -1.53
N LEU A 661 -24.70 -10.44 -0.90
CA LEU A 661 -24.78 -11.87 -1.23
C LEU A 661 -26.21 -12.36 -1.02
N THR A 662 -26.87 -12.81 -2.09
CA THR A 662 -28.31 -13.14 -2.09
C THR A 662 -28.57 -14.53 -2.68
N GLY A 663 -29.48 -15.29 -2.07
CA GLY A 663 -29.95 -16.57 -2.52
C GLY A 663 -29.14 -17.76 -2.00
N ARG A 664 -29.85 -18.88 -1.80
CA ARG A 664 -29.31 -20.09 -1.15
C ARG A 664 -28.08 -20.66 -1.86
N SER A 665 -28.02 -20.62 -3.20
CA SER A 665 -26.84 -21.07 -3.94
C SER A 665 -25.60 -20.23 -3.63
N ASN A 666 -25.70 -18.89 -3.68
CA ASN A 666 -24.58 -18.01 -3.41
C ASN A 666 -24.10 -18.14 -1.96
N TYR A 667 -25.04 -18.34 -1.02
CA TYR A 667 -24.67 -18.67 0.37
C TYR A 667 -23.96 -20.01 0.46
N ALA A 668 -24.48 -21.06 -0.22
CA ALA A 668 -23.83 -22.36 -0.24
C ALA A 668 -22.41 -22.30 -0.85
N ASP A 669 -22.22 -21.54 -1.92
CA ASP A 669 -20.89 -21.32 -2.53
C ASP A 669 -19.94 -20.63 -1.54
N TYR A 670 -20.40 -19.64 -0.80
CA TYR A 670 -19.60 -18.99 0.23
C TYR A 670 -19.30 -19.94 1.41
N TRP A 671 -20.25 -20.77 1.84
CA TRP A 671 -20.04 -21.79 2.89
C TRP A 671 -19.01 -22.84 2.47
N VAL A 672 -19.10 -23.32 1.23
CA VAL A 672 -18.09 -24.23 0.64
C VAL A 672 -16.74 -23.55 0.56
N PHE A 673 -16.68 -22.30 0.08
CA PHE A 673 -15.45 -21.52 0.03
C PHE A 673 -14.78 -21.42 1.39
N ARG A 674 -15.55 -21.18 2.46
CA ARG A 674 -15.06 -21.09 3.83
C ARG A 674 -14.78 -22.46 4.49
N GLY A 675 -15.07 -23.57 3.81
CA GLY A 675 -14.94 -24.92 4.35
C GLY A 675 -15.96 -25.25 5.46
N TRP A 676 -17.07 -24.48 5.56
CA TRP A 676 -18.10 -24.70 6.58
C TRP A 676 -19.09 -25.82 6.21
N ILE A 677 -19.24 -26.10 4.91
CA ILE A 677 -19.96 -27.26 4.37
C ILE A 677 -19.19 -27.87 3.19
N SER A 678 -19.50 -29.13 2.90
CA SER A 678 -18.94 -29.83 1.76
C SER A 678 -19.99 -30.00 0.65
N THR A 679 -19.56 -29.93 -0.63
CA THR A 679 -20.42 -30.21 -1.77
C THR A 679 -21.01 -31.62 -1.79
N VAL A 680 -20.42 -32.58 -1.08
CA VAL A 680 -20.98 -33.93 -0.91
C VAL A 680 -22.30 -33.95 -0.15
N THR A 681 -22.58 -32.87 0.64
CA THR A 681 -23.86 -32.74 1.37
C THR A 681 -24.99 -32.23 0.47
N PHE A 682 -24.71 -31.86 -0.78
CA PHE A 682 -25.72 -31.40 -1.72
C PHE A 682 -26.51 -32.59 -2.25
N SER A 683 -27.84 -32.49 -2.23
CA SER A 683 -28.71 -33.53 -2.79
C SER A 683 -28.55 -33.61 -4.31
N THR A 684 -28.92 -34.74 -4.89
CA THR A 684 -29.01 -34.95 -6.33
C THR A 684 -29.99 -33.96 -6.97
N SER A 685 -30.10 -33.95 -8.29
CA SER A 685 -31.00 -33.06 -9.03
C SER A 685 -32.40 -33.00 -8.41
N TRP A 686 -32.91 -31.79 -8.23
CA TRP A 686 -34.16 -31.52 -7.54
C TRP A 686 -35.09 -30.55 -8.33
N TRP A 687 -34.55 -29.82 -9.30
CA TRP A 687 -35.34 -29.00 -10.21
C TRP A 687 -36.01 -29.88 -11.27
N THR A 688 -37.32 -29.97 -11.25
CA THR A 688 -38.09 -30.74 -12.20
C THR A 688 -39.17 -29.92 -12.90
N ASP A 689 -39.37 -28.64 -12.50
CA ASP A 689 -40.36 -27.75 -13.10
C ASP A 689 -39.87 -27.22 -14.46
N PRO A 690 -40.51 -27.61 -15.62
CA PRO A 690 -40.12 -27.11 -16.93
C PRO A 690 -40.28 -25.58 -17.07
N ALA A 691 -41.23 -24.97 -16.35
CA ALA A 691 -41.44 -23.52 -16.34
C ALA A 691 -40.23 -22.76 -15.78
N PHE A 692 -39.58 -23.31 -14.77
CA PHE A 692 -38.35 -22.75 -14.24
C PHE A 692 -37.24 -22.70 -15.30
N ILE A 693 -37.06 -23.78 -16.06
CA ILE A 693 -36.07 -23.88 -17.14
C ILE A 693 -36.41 -22.90 -18.26
N SER A 694 -37.68 -22.82 -18.66
CA SER A 694 -38.14 -21.93 -19.75
C SER A 694 -37.96 -20.45 -19.45
N HIS A 695 -37.89 -20.04 -18.15
CA HIS A 695 -37.61 -18.69 -17.73
C HIS A 695 -36.09 -18.42 -17.63
N ASN A 696 -35.24 -19.28 -18.16
CA ASN A 696 -33.79 -19.19 -18.14
C ASN A 696 -33.24 -18.95 -16.69
N ARG A 697 -33.90 -19.52 -15.71
CA ARG A 697 -33.39 -19.57 -14.35
C ARG A 697 -32.27 -20.59 -14.28
N ALA A 698 -31.21 -20.33 -13.60
CA ALA A 698 -30.10 -21.25 -13.45
C ALA A 698 -30.59 -22.60 -12.93
N ALA A 699 -30.65 -23.60 -13.82
CA ALA A 699 -31.09 -24.95 -13.47
C ALA A 699 -30.04 -25.57 -12.54
N MET A 700 -30.39 -25.74 -11.31
CA MET A 700 -29.51 -26.40 -10.33
C MET A 700 -29.68 -27.93 -10.53
N THR A 701 -28.55 -28.58 -10.83
CA THR A 701 -28.52 -30.06 -10.91
C THR A 701 -28.47 -30.72 -9.54
N LYS A 702 -28.15 -29.94 -8.48
CA LYS A 702 -28.12 -30.43 -7.09
C LYS A 702 -28.78 -29.42 -6.18
N ARG A 703 -29.47 -29.90 -5.16
CA ARG A 703 -30.03 -29.08 -4.09
C ARG A 703 -28.91 -28.65 -3.15
N PRO A 704 -28.72 -27.34 -2.90
CA PRO A 704 -27.75 -26.87 -1.92
C PRO A 704 -28.05 -27.43 -0.53
N ALA A 705 -27.01 -27.70 0.25
CA ALA A 705 -27.11 -28.15 1.61
C ALA A 705 -27.92 -27.19 2.49
N GLN A 706 -28.46 -27.69 3.57
CA GLN A 706 -29.06 -26.86 4.62
C GLN A 706 -27.99 -25.98 5.25
N ILE A 707 -28.30 -24.68 5.35
CA ILE A 707 -27.46 -23.68 6.04
C ILE A 707 -28.22 -23.26 7.30
N GLY A 708 -27.67 -23.65 8.44
CA GLY A 708 -28.33 -23.45 9.72
C GLY A 708 -28.34 -22.01 10.21
N ASP A 709 -27.29 -21.24 9.87
CA ASP A 709 -27.12 -19.85 10.32
C ASP A 709 -26.72 -18.92 9.16
N PRO A 710 -27.64 -18.55 8.26
CA PRO A 710 -27.34 -17.64 7.17
C PRO A 710 -26.98 -16.22 7.64
N GLN A 711 -27.37 -15.83 8.87
CA GLN A 711 -27.05 -14.53 9.43
C GLN A 711 -25.57 -14.36 9.75
N ARG A 712 -24.81 -15.45 9.78
CA ARG A 712 -23.35 -15.42 9.95
C ARG A 712 -22.65 -14.49 8.95
N VAL A 713 -23.22 -14.30 7.76
CA VAL A 713 -22.70 -13.34 6.75
C VAL A 713 -22.82 -11.89 7.22
N ALA A 714 -23.72 -11.56 8.13
CA ALA A 714 -23.89 -10.20 8.66
C ALA A 714 -22.88 -9.83 9.77
N LEU A 715 -22.09 -10.77 10.27
CA LEU A 715 -20.97 -10.47 11.18
C LEU A 715 -19.92 -9.63 10.43
N PRO A 716 -19.31 -8.61 11.06
CA PRO A 716 -18.46 -7.64 10.36
C PRO A 716 -17.37 -8.27 9.48
N GLU A 717 -16.67 -9.27 10.00
CA GLU A 717 -15.60 -9.96 9.30
C GLU A 717 -16.11 -10.74 8.08
N ASN A 718 -17.21 -11.47 8.22
CA ASN A 718 -17.80 -12.24 7.10
C ASN A 718 -18.53 -11.35 6.11
N CYS A 719 -19.07 -10.25 6.58
CA CYS A 719 -19.78 -9.26 5.80
C CYS A 719 -18.89 -8.64 4.71
N VAL A 720 -17.67 -8.27 5.06
CA VAL A 720 -16.72 -7.70 4.11
C VAL A 720 -15.98 -8.80 3.33
N ASP A 721 -15.61 -9.91 3.99
CA ASP A 721 -14.99 -11.08 3.33
C ASP A 721 -15.87 -11.64 2.21
N SER A 722 -17.20 -11.74 2.44
CA SER A 722 -18.14 -12.17 1.39
C SER A 722 -18.14 -11.23 0.17
N GLY A 723 -17.87 -9.94 0.37
CA GLY A 723 -17.72 -8.97 -0.73
C GLY A 723 -16.47 -9.23 -1.58
N GLY A 724 -15.34 -9.52 -0.95
CA GLY A 724 -14.11 -9.92 -1.62
C GLY A 724 -14.25 -11.27 -2.35
N PHE A 725 -14.86 -12.27 -1.68
CA PHE A 725 -15.23 -13.54 -2.29
C PHE A 725 -16.08 -13.34 -3.55
N TYR A 726 -17.12 -12.51 -3.47
CA TYR A 726 -17.99 -12.22 -4.61
C TYR A 726 -17.21 -11.70 -5.81
N LEU A 727 -16.29 -10.74 -5.60
CA LEU A 727 -15.50 -10.16 -6.67
C LEU A 727 -14.46 -11.13 -7.26
N ARG A 728 -13.88 -12.02 -6.46
CA ARG A 728 -12.74 -12.85 -6.90
C ARG A 728 -13.14 -14.26 -7.30
N PHE A 729 -14.26 -14.79 -6.81
CA PHE A 729 -14.74 -16.15 -7.10
C PHE A 729 -16.02 -16.14 -7.94
N ASN A 730 -17.03 -15.37 -7.56
CA ASN A 730 -18.29 -15.34 -8.29
C ASN A 730 -18.22 -14.47 -9.56
N ARG A 731 -17.39 -13.44 -9.54
CA ARG A 731 -17.22 -12.47 -10.65
C ARG A 731 -15.73 -12.24 -10.98
N PRO A 732 -14.98 -13.28 -11.36
CA PRO A 732 -13.51 -13.21 -11.46
C PRO A 732 -13.00 -12.19 -12.50
N ARG A 733 -13.81 -11.82 -13.51
CA ARG A 733 -13.46 -10.79 -14.50
C ARG A 733 -13.38 -9.38 -13.94
N VAL A 734 -13.98 -9.11 -12.78
CA VAL A 734 -14.03 -7.76 -12.20
C VAL A 734 -12.63 -7.21 -11.98
N ALA A 735 -11.69 -8.02 -11.48
CA ALA A 735 -10.33 -7.55 -11.21
C ALA A 735 -9.59 -7.11 -12.48
N SER A 736 -9.71 -7.86 -13.56
CA SER A 736 -9.09 -7.50 -14.85
C SER A 736 -9.72 -6.25 -15.48
N GLU A 737 -11.02 -6.04 -15.29
CA GLU A 737 -11.67 -4.80 -15.74
C GLU A 737 -11.19 -3.60 -14.90
N ILE A 738 -11.06 -3.74 -13.59
CA ILE A 738 -10.53 -2.68 -12.72
C ILE A 738 -9.09 -2.31 -13.09
N ASP A 739 -8.24 -3.29 -13.36
CA ASP A 739 -6.82 -3.06 -13.67
C ASP A 739 -6.59 -2.34 -15.02
N ARG A 740 -7.64 -2.16 -15.84
CA ARG A 740 -7.61 -1.31 -17.05
C ARG A 740 -7.73 0.18 -16.70
N ASP A 741 -8.20 0.53 -15.51
CA ASP A 741 -8.38 1.92 -15.09
C ASP A 741 -7.01 2.52 -14.71
N PRO A 742 -6.58 3.64 -15.32
CA PRO A 742 -5.31 4.27 -15.00
C PRO A 742 -5.23 4.70 -13.52
N PRO A 743 -4.05 4.63 -12.88
CA PRO A 743 -3.86 5.06 -11.49
C PRO A 743 -3.77 6.59 -11.40
N ARG A 744 -4.77 7.29 -11.94
CA ARG A 744 -4.92 8.74 -11.91
C ARG A 744 -6.39 9.14 -11.98
N VAL A 745 -6.67 10.36 -11.55
CA VAL A 745 -8.00 10.98 -11.74
C VAL A 745 -8.10 11.53 -13.15
N ALA A 746 -9.20 11.24 -13.83
CA ALA A 746 -9.45 11.71 -15.20
C ALA A 746 -9.67 13.23 -15.24
N VAL A 747 -8.86 13.97 -16.00
CA VAL A 747 -8.92 15.43 -16.14
C VAL A 747 -9.53 15.88 -17.48
N THR A 748 -9.19 15.20 -18.57
CA THR A 748 -9.71 15.54 -19.91
C THR A 748 -11.08 14.91 -20.18
N PRO A 749 -11.88 15.44 -21.11
CA PRO A 749 -13.15 14.83 -21.53
C PRO A 749 -12.97 13.39 -22.02
N ALA A 750 -11.91 13.10 -22.79
CA ALA A 750 -11.60 11.78 -23.30
C ALA A 750 -11.30 10.77 -22.18
N GLU A 751 -10.49 11.17 -21.21
CA GLU A 751 -10.19 10.35 -20.02
C GLU A 751 -11.44 10.10 -19.18
N ARG A 752 -12.27 11.11 -18.95
CA ARG A 752 -13.55 10.95 -18.25
C ARG A 752 -14.48 9.97 -18.95
N GLN A 753 -14.49 9.96 -20.28
CA GLN A 753 -15.27 9.00 -21.06
C GLN A 753 -14.71 7.58 -20.92
N ALA A 754 -13.38 7.42 -20.99
CA ALA A 754 -12.71 6.12 -20.80
C ALA A 754 -12.99 5.54 -19.39
N GLU A 755 -12.83 6.37 -18.36
CA GLU A 755 -13.12 6.01 -16.96
C GLU A 755 -14.59 5.59 -16.77
N ARG A 756 -15.53 6.30 -17.41
CA ARG A 756 -16.94 5.93 -17.39
C ARG A 756 -17.18 4.56 -18.01
N LEU A 757 -16.55 4.26 -19.15
CA LEU A 757 -16.68 2.96 -19.82
C LEU A 757 -16.15 1.82 -18.96
N ILE A 758 -15.00 2.01 -18.30
CA ILE A 758 -14.41 1.04 -17.38
C ILE A 758 -15.32 0.84 -16.16
N SER A 759 -15.78 1.92 -15.52
CA SER A 759 -16.71 1.83 -14.39
C SER A 759 -18.00 1.09 -14.74
N ARG A 760 -18.54 1.30 -15.95
CA ARG A 760 -19.70 0.56 -16.45
C ARG A 760 -19.39 -0.92 -16.67
N ALA A 761 -18.20 -1.26 -17.20
CA ALA A 761 -17.77 -2.66 -17.38
C ALA A 761 -17.66 -3.36 -16.02
N VAL A 762 -17.09 -2.69 -15.02
CA VAL A 762 -17.02 -3.19 -13.64
C VAL A 762 -18.42 -3.38 -13.05
N THR A 763 -19.31 -2.41 -13.19
CA THR A 763 -20.71 -2.50 -12.75
C THR A 763 -21.44 -3.67 -13.39
N TYR A 764 -21.30 -3.84 -14.70
CA TYR A 764 -21.90 -4.97 -15.43
C TYR A 764 -21.34 -6.32 -14.96
N ALA A 765 -20.01 -6.40 -14.76
CA ALA A 765 -19.36 -7.61 -14.26
C ALA A 765 -19.86 -8.01 -12.86
N ILE A 766 -20.22 -7.04 -12.02
CA ILE A 766 -20.76 -7.28 -10.68
C ILE A 766 -22.24 -7.67 -10.74
N ASN A 767 -23.08 -6.91 -11.46
CA ASN A 767 -24.56 -7.01 -11.37
C ASN A 767 -25.21 -7.73 -12.53
N GLY A 768 -24.49 -7.97 -13.66
CA GLY A 768 -25.09 -8.40 -14.91
C GLY A 768 -25.98 -7.33 -15.57
N GLY A 769 -25.88 -6.07 -15.11
CA GLY A 769 -26.63 -4.90 -15.58
C GLY A 769 -25.90 -3.60 -15.20
N TYR A 770 -26.58 -2.46 -15.42
CA TYR A 770 -26.03 -1.13 -15.19
C TYR A 770 -26.77 -0.38 -14.07
N LEU A 771 -27.20 -1.11 -13.05
CA LEU A 771 -27.93 -0.52 -11.94
C LEU A 771 -27.06 0.54 -11.24
N ASP A 772 -27.55 1.78 -11.22
CA ASP A 772 -26.89 2.96 -10.64
C ASP A 772 -25.42 3.14 -11.09
N ASP A 773 -25.14 2.96 -12.38
CA ASP A 773 -23.77 3.11 -12.91
C ASP A 773 -23.21 4.53 -12.72
N ALA A 774 -24.07 5.55 -12.69
CA ALA A 774 -23.67 6.94 -12.44
C ALA A 774 -23.23 7.17 -10.99
N GLY A 775 -23.97 6.67 -9.99
CA GLY A 775 -23.62 6.76 -8.59
C GLY A 775 -22.33 5.99 -8.30
N ARG A 776 -22.18 4.79 -8.83
CA ARG A 776 -20.97 3.97 -8.71
C ARG A 776 -19.74 4.66 -9.28
N LEU A 777 -19.85 5.32 -10.44
CA LEU A 777 -18.79 6.12 -11.03
C LEU A 777 -18.44 7.31 -10.14
N LEU A 778 -19.45 8.05 -9.65
CA LEU A 778 -19.25 9.21 -8.78
C LEU A 778 -18.45 8.82 -7.52
N PHE A 779 -18.85 7.75 -6.84
CA PHE A 779 -18.19 7.31 -5.61
C PHE A 779 -16.81 6.70 -5.87
N THR A 780 -16.63 6.00 -7.00
CA THR A 780 -15.30 5.52 -7.42
C THR A 780 -14.35 6.69 -7.66
N ARG A 781 -14.80 7.76 -8.32
CA ARG A 781 -14.00 8.98 -8.53
C ARG A 781 -13.62 9.65 -7.23
N ALA A 782 -14.60 9.86 -6.33
CA ALA A 782 -14.33 10.45 -5.03
C ALA A 782 -13.29 9.65 -4.22
N ALA A 783 -13.35 8.32 -4.29
CA ALA A 783 -12.34 7.46 -3.70
C ALA A 783 -10.98 7.58 -4.41
N LYS A 784 -10.93 7.65 -5.75
CA LYS A 784 -9.69 7.86 -6.53
C LYS A 784 -9.01 9.17 -6.15
N GLU A 785 -9.74 10.27 -5.99
CA GLU A 785 -9.17 11.59 -5.59
C GLU A 785 -8.39 11.50 -4.29
N ILE A 786 -8.80 10.62 -3.39
CA ILE A 786 -8.17 10.41 -2.09
C ILE A 786 -7.03 9.37 -2.19
N LEU A 787 -7.25 8.27 -2.90
CA LEU A 787 -6.35 7.11 -2.88
C LEU A 787 -5.16 7.22 -3.86
N VAL A 788 -5.38 7.78 -5.03
CA VAL A 788 -4.36 7.84 -6.11
C VAL A 788 -3.35 8.97 -5.93
#